data_4077a3e8381ab2288653acfde26e8a5a
#
_entry.id   4077a3e8381ab2288653acfde26e8a5a
#
_cell.length_a   1.000
_cell.length_b   1.000
_cell.length_c   1.000
_cell.angle_alpha   90.00
_cell.angle_beta   90.00
_cell.angle_gamma   90.00
#
_symmetry.space_group_name_H-M   'P 1'
#
loop_
_entity.id
_entity.type
_entity.pdbx_description
1 polymer ?
#
loop_
_entity_poly.entity_id
_entity_poly.type
_entity_poly.pdbx_seq_one_letter_code
_entity_poly.pdbx_strand_id
1 'polypeptide(L)'
;MLVPILAVLAVAQAAQPPVATESGPRPSVAATRALQAPEINGRDDDPVWRLAPKTGGFRQFEPKVNGDPTYATEFQVAYDTRNLYVLVRMHDPHPDSIMHALSRRDVRGPSDQIKLIIDSYDDKRSGYEMAVNPDGVKRDFSISNDNQEDGSWNGIWDVATTVDANGWTAEFRVPLSQMRYASGREHTFGFGIWRDLERLAERSAWPEYSPVRNGLASQLGRLTGLVGISSARNAEVTPYAVTKNQQRVQQNRFARDQQLSVGADLKLGITPNVTLDATVNPDFGQVEADPAVLNLSAFEVFVAEQRPFFVEGTGLYRFQLNCYIVVDCGTNEGLFYSRRIGRSPALRGVYGDNATVTSTPIAAATKLTGRTGSGLSFGALGAVTPRVKGGPSALTVEPGTSYGVLRAQQDFRGGEAGISLITTIVDRSLDSLTSPYLHRSAYATGLSFRNRFHKQQYELAGQLTASQVNGSAEVIARTQRNAVHFYQQPGDDLEVDTTRTSLSGYAGQLKFGKYGGGITRFETSVVKQSAGFDVNDLGFLRRADVTDWSTWAALSFRNARGIYRWAQVNANHWERWNTSGERLDDAVNMNGHMGFMNNWNIHLGGTLSGVRPIYCDRCTRGGPTMRVSRAFYPWAGLNTDSRKVVSGGVFLNLTYADDGNTTAQSWSPYVNLRFSTRMQLNIGSGYSTNRTDAQWFANLTDGGTTHYTFARLDQRTVSMNVRLNYTVTPEFTLEFYGQPFTASGEYTNVREVSATPHAEEYAQRFQSYTLPSNAPATMFRATQLRTNTVARWEYRPGSTLFLVWAHGRDPGDQSQSQQLRQSWSRDYRDLFSLHPNNTFLVKFAYWLNR
;
A
#
# COMPACT_ATOMS: atom_id res chain seq x y z
N MET A 1 -19.45 18.21 22.31
CA MET A 1 -19.54 17.96 20.86
C MET A 1 -19.96 16.54 20.47
N LEU A 2 -19.71 15.52 21.27
CA LEU A 2 -20.19 14.12 21.04
C LEU A 2 -21.72 13.99 21.09
N VAL A 3 -22.42 14.77 21.87
CA VAL A 3 -23.89 14.67 22.04
C VAL A 3 -24.67 14.92 20.75
N PRO A 4 -24.40 15.94 19.91
CA PRO A 4 -25.14 16.13 18.67
C PRO A 4 -24.84 15.06 17.61
N ILE A 5 -23.63 14.49 17.59
CA ILE A 5 -23.26 13.41 16.66
C ILE A 5 -24.02 12.13 17.03
N LEU A 6 -24.11 11.81 18.32
CA LEU A 6 -24.88 10.67 18.84
C LEU A 6 -26.39 10.85 18.59
N ALA A 7 -26.90 12.09 18.69
CA ALA A 7 -28.29 12.37 18.42
C ALA A 7 -28.66 12.18 16.94
N VAL A 8 -27.82 12.63 16.01
CA VAL A 8 -28.00 12.40 14.56
C VAL A 8 -27.92 10.92 14.22
N LEU A 9 -27.04 10.17 14.86
CA LEU A 9 -26.92 8.73 14.68
C LEU A 9 -28.15 7.97 15.22
N ALA A 10 -28.71 8.41 16.35
CA ALA A 10 -29.91 7.81 16.95
C ALA A 10 -31.18 8.06 16.11
N VAL A 11 -31.36 9.27 15.56
CA VAL A 11 -32.48 9.62 14.68
C VAL A 11 -32.41 8.87 13.34
N ALA A 12 -31.20 8.71 12.78
CA ALA A 12 -31.00 7.95 11.53
C ALA A 12 -31.32 6.45 11.70
N GLN A 13 -31.12 5.90 12.90
CA GLN A 13 -31.38 4.48 13.20
C GLN A 13 -32.88 4.17 13.34
N ALA A 14 -33.69 5.15 13.78
CA ALA A 14 -35.14 5.01 13.96
C ALA A 14 -35.94 5.01 12.61
N ALA A 15 -35.33 5.47 11.51
CA ALA A 15 -35.98 5.63 10.22
C ALA A 15 -35.77 4.47 9.23
N GLN A 16 -35.20 3.33 9.67
CA GLN A 16 -34.84 2.23 8.78
C GLN A 16 -35.91 1.12 8.75
N PRO A 17 -36.29 0.63 7.54
CA PRO A 17 -36.95 -0.65 7.46
C PRO A 17 -35.97 -1.77 7.94
N PRO A 18 -36.51 -2.81 8.59
CA PRO A 18 -35.68 -3.92 9.06
C PRO A 18 -34.95 -4.56 7.88
N VAL A 19 -33.64 -4.59 7.97
CA VAL A 19 -32.78 -5.38 7.03
C VAL A 19 -33.20 -6.84 7.22
N ALA A 20 -33.67 -7.47 6.16
CA ALA A 20 -34.06 -8.89 6.19
C ALA A 20 -32.84 -9.71 6.70
N THR A 21 -33.05 -10.36 7.81
CA THR A 21 -32.05 -11.19 8.44
C THR A 21 -32.23 -12.61 7.96
N GLU A 22 -31.56 -12.98 6.87
CA GLU A 22 -31.47 -14.39 6.51
C GLU A 22 -30.58 -15.16 7.49
N SER A 23 -31.21 -16.01 8.24
CA SER A 23 -30.59 -17.11 9.01
C SER A 23 -30.80 -18.46 8.31
N GLY A 24 -30.87 -18.47 6.97
CA GLY A 24 -30.94 -19.70 6.18
C GLY A 24 -29.60 -20.38 5.97
N PRO A 25 -29.56 -21.66 5.60
CA PRO A 25 -28.34 -22.35 5.21
C PRO A 25 -27.74 -21.62 3.99
N ARG A 26 -26.39 -21.49 3.97
CA ARG A 26 -25.68 -20.87 2.84
C ARG A 26 -26.02 -21.63 1.53
N PRO A 27 -26.31 -20.92 0.42
CA PRO A 27 -26.53 -21.57 -0.87
C PRO A 27 -25.35 -22.48 -1.21
N SER A 28 -25.65 -23.64 -1.79
CA SER A 28 -24.63 -24.62 -2.14
C SER A 28 -24.79 -25.13 -3.57
N VAL A 29 -23.68 -25.44 -4.20
CA VAL A 29 -23.59 -26.08 -5.50
C VAL A 29 -22.73 -27.32 -5.37
N ALA A 30 -23.11 -28.42 -6.04
CA ALA A 30 -22.33 -29.64 -6.09
C ALA A 30 -21.46 -29.66 -7.35
N ALA A 31 -20.18 -30.02 -7.19
CA ALA A 31 -19.27 -30.20 -8.32
C ALA A 31 -19.48 -31.58 -8.96
N THR A 32 -19.52 -31.62 -10.28
CA THR A 32 -19.63 -32.86 -11.06
C THR A 32 -18.23 -33.42 -11.35
N ARG A 33 -18.02 -34.70 -11.08
CA ARG A 33 -16.74 -35.33 -11.40
C ARG A 33 -16.59 -35.54 -12.91
N ALA A 34 -15.56 -34.98 -13.50
CA ALA A 34 -15.21 -35.16 -14.89
C ALA A 34 -14.45 -36.49 -15.07
N LEU A 35 -14.96 -37.34 -15.94
CA LEU A 35 -14.27 -38.58 -16.33
C LEU A 35 -13.14 -38.29 -17.32
N GLN A 36 -13.30 -37.27 -18.13
CA GLN A 36 -12.33 -36.72 -19.05
C GLN A 36 -12.25 -35.19 -18.82
N ALA A 37 -11.03 -34.66 -18.78
CA ALA A 37 -10.82 -33.22 -18.66
C ALA A 37 -11.43 -32.47 -19.85
N PRO A 38 -12.20 -31.39 -19.63
CA PRO A 38 -12.69 -30.57 -20.73
C PRO A 38 -11.53 -29.87 -21.45
N GLU A 39 -11.72 -29.60 -22.73
CA GLU A 39 -10.84 -28.74 -23.51
C GLU A 39 -11.18 -27.27 -23.17
N ILE A 40 -10.21 -26.53 -22.69
CA ILE A 40 -10.43 -25.13 -22.29
C ILE A 40 -10.46 -24.24 -23.53
N ASN A 41 -11.64 -24.11 -24.11
CA ASN A 41 -11.87 -23.40 -25.38
C ASN A 41 -12.96 -22.31 -25.26
N GLY A 42 -13.61 -22.17 -24.09
CA GLY A 42 -14.66 -21.21 -23.82
C GLY A 42 -16.04 -21.63 -24.33
N ARG A 43 -16.26 -22.93 -24.58
CA ARG A 43 -17.51 -23.49 -25.07
C ARG A 43 -18.08 -24.53 -24.10
N ASP A 44 -19.38 -24.78 -24.23
CA ASP A 44 -20.12 -25.75 -23.40
C ASP A 44 -20.34 -27.11 -24.11
N ASP A 45 -19.55 -27.41 -25.11
CA ASP A 45 -19.72 -28.61 -25.97
C ASP A 45 -19.14 -29.90 -25.40
N ASP A 46 -18.26 -29.81 -24.38
CA ASP A 46 -17.71 -30.95 -23.70
C ASP A 46 -18.74 -31.81 -22.95
N PRO A 47 -18.56 -33.14 -22.90
CA PRO A 47 -19.50 -34.04 -22.25
C PRO A 47 -19.79 -33.72 -20.78
N VAL A 48 -18.80 -33.22 -20.04
CA VAL A 48 -18.96 -32.89 -18.62
C VAL A 48 -19.99 -31.74 -18.40
N TRP A 49 -20.06 -30.79 -19.32
CA TRP A 49 -20.97 -29.65 -19.21
C TRP A 49 -22.43 -30.05 -19.46
N ARG A 50 -22.67 -31.18 -20.17
CA ARG A 50 -24.02 -31.74 -20.31
C ARG A 50 -24.51 -32.42 -19.03
N LEU A 51 -23.59 -32.89 -18.19
CA LEU A 51 -23.89 -33.57 -16.92
C LEU A 51 -23.92 -32.64 -15.73
N ALA A 52 -23.11 -31.59 -15.74
CA ALA A 52 -23.02 -30.65 -14.63
C ALA A 52 -24.28 -29.77 -14.56
N PRO A 53 -24.91 -29.63 -13.40
CA PRO A 53 -26.13 -28.82 -13.26
C PRO A 53 -25.83 -27.34 -13.49
N LYS A 54 -26.70 -26.68 -14.27
CA LYS A 54 -26.69 -25.24 -14.43
C LYS A 54 -27.22 -24.56 -13.16
N THR A 55 -26.47 -23.61 -12.65
CA THR A 55 -26.81 -22.81 -11.46
C THR A 55 -26.95 -21.35 -11.86
N GLY A 56 -28.01 -20.70 -11.46
CA GLY A 56 -28.32 -19.29 -11.66
C GLY A 56 -28.62 -18.60 -10.34
N GLY A 57 -29.52 -17.59 -10.37
CA GLY A 57 -29.97 -16.90 -9.16
C GLY A 57 -29.01 -15.82 -8.66
N PHE A 58 -28.29 -15.18 -9.54
CA PHE A 58 -27.49 -14.00 -9.23
C PHE A 58 -28.34 -12.85 -8.70
N ARG A 59 -27.80 -12.08 -7.80
CA ARG A 59 -28.43 -10.87 -7.27
C ARG A 59 -27.54 -9.67 -7.51
N GLN A 60 -28.13 -8.57 -7.92
CA GLN A 60 -27.45 -7.29 -8.08
C GLN A 60 -27.06 -6.73 -6.71
N PHE A 61 -25.85 -6.19 -6.59
CA PHE A 61 -25.41 -5.47 -5.40
C PHE A 61 -24.97 -4.02 -5.69
N GLU A 62 -24.81 -3.67 -6.95
CA GLU A 62 -24.63 -2.31 -7.48
C GLU A 62 -25.38 -2.16 -8.79
N PRO A 63 -26.13 -1.08 -9.00
CA PRO A 63 -26.39 0.06 -8.11
C PRO A 63 -27.47 -0.18 -7.05
N LYS A 64 -28.09 -1.35 -7.03
CA LYS A 64 -29.16 -1.69 -6.10
C LYS A 64 -28.82 -2.95 -5.32
N VAL A 65 -28.79 -2.85 -4.00
CA VAL A 65 -28.52 -3.98 -3.11
C VAL A 65 -29.70 -4.96 -3.16
N ASN A 66 -29.39 -6.23 -3.40
CA ASN A 66 -30.35 -7.34 -3.57
C ASN A 66 -31.39 -7.10 -4.69
N GLY A 67 -30.99 -6.41 -5.77
CA GLY A 67 -31.78 -6.22 -6.96
C GLY A 67 -31.73 -7.44 -7.90
N ASP A 68 -32.61 -7.48 -8.90
CA ASP A 68 -32.53 -8.43 -9.99
C ASP A 68 -31.46 -7.93 -11.00
N PRO A 69 -30.58 -8.80 -11.51
CA PRO A 69 -29.61 -8.40 -12.53
C PRO A 69 -30.29 -8.12 -13.86
N THR A 70 -29.77 -7.17 -14.64
CA THR A 70 -30.33 -6.80 -15.96
C THR A 70 -30.28 -7.99 -16.91
N TYR A 71 -29.23 -8.78 -16.89
CA TYR A 71 -29.08 -9.96 -17.72
C TYR A 71 -28.70 -11.17 -16.90
N ALA A 72 -29.21 -12.34 -17.32
CA ALA A 72 -28.98 -13.60 -16.63
C ALA A 72 -27.50 -14.02 -16.68
N THR A 73 -27.05 -14.69 -15.63
CA THR A 73 -25.77 -15.39 -15.56
C THR A 73 -26.02 -16.78 -15.02
N GLU A 74 -25.42 -17.77 -15.67
CA GLU A 74 -25.47 -19.18 -15.27
C GLU A 74 -24.06 -19.74 -15.20
N PHE A 75 -23.85 -20.71 -14.32
CA PHE A 75 -22.57 -21.40 -14.22
C PHE A 75 -22.73 -22.89 -13.93
N GLN A 76 -21.69 -23.62 -14.25
CA GLN A 76 -21.56 -25.06 -14.01
C GLN A 76 -20.18 -25.34 -13.41
N VAL A 77 -20.08 -26.35 -12.55
CA VAL A 77 -18.82 -26.68 -11.86
C VAL A 77 -18.52 -28.18 -12.06
N ALA A 78 -17.32 -28.46 -12.49
CA ALA A 78 -16.77 -29.80 -12.62
C ALA A 78 -15.39 -29.90 -11.98
N TYR A 79 -14.94 -31.12 -11.72
CA TYR A 79 -13.59 -31.36 -11.18
C TYR A 79 -13.04 -32.71 -11.57
N ASP A 80 -11.73 -32.83 -11.60
CA ASP A 80 -11.01 -34.09 -11.60
C ASP A 80 -10.10 -34.22 -10.37
N THR A 81 -9.15 -35.13 -10.40
CA THR A 81 -8.23 -35.33 -9.28
C THR A 81 -7.25 -34.16 -9.07
N ARG A 82 -7.03 -33.28 -10.08
CA ARG A 82 -6.00 -32.24 -10.08
C ARG A 82 -6.54 -30.84 -10.31
N ASN A 83 -7.70 -30.71 -10.93
CA ASN A 83 -8.21 -29.42 -11.37
C ASN A 83 -9.67 -29.22 -10.96
N LEU A 84 -10.03 -27.98 -10.73
CA LEU A 84 -11.39 -27.49 -10.70
C LEU A 84 -11.67 -26.80 -12.02
N TYR A 85 -12.83 -27.07 -12.61
CA TYR A 85 -13.32 -26.48 -13.86
C TYR A 85 -14.59 -25.70 -13.58
N VAL A 86 -14.69 -24.50 -14.12
CA VAL A 86 -15.88 -23.65 -13.96
C VAL A 86 -16.22 -23.05 -15.32
N LEU A 87 -17.42 -23.33 -15.80
CA LEU A 87 -17.98 -22.72 -16.99
C LEU A 87 -19.01 -21.67 -16.57
N VAL A 88 -18.88 -20.44 -17.05
CA VAL A 88 -19.80 -19.35 -16.75
C VAL A 88 -20.34 -18.77 -18.05
N ARG A 89 -21.66 -18.71 -18.18
CA ARG A 89 -22.37 -18.10 -19.29
C ARG A 89 -22.97 -16.77 -18.84
N MET A 90 -22.52 -15.68 -19.43
CA MET A 90 -23.02 -14.33 -19.23
C MET A 90 -23.91 -13.92 -20.40
N HIS A 91 -25.23 -14.04 -20.22
CA HIS A 91 -26.18 -13.64 -21.25
C HIS A 91 -26.14 -12.13 -21.48
N ASP A 92 -26.17 -11.73 -22.73
CA ASP A 92 -26.22 -10.34 -23.17
C ASP A 92 -26.85 -10.25 -24.58
N PRO A 93 -28.03 -9.62 -24.75
CA PRO A 93 -28.67 -9.50 -26.05
C PRO A 93 -27.96 -8.49 -26.98
N HIS A 94 -26.96 -7.78 -26.50
CA HIS A 94 -26.22 -6.78 -27.26
C HIS A 94 -24.70 -7.08 -27.24
N PRO A 95 -24.24 -8.18 -27.85
CA PRO A 95 -22.84 -8.61 -27.77
C PRO A 95 -21.85 -7.56 -28.33
N ASP A 96 -22.25 -6.80 -29.34
CA ASP A 96 -21.44 -5.71 -29.92
C ASP A 96 -21.20 -4.56 -28.95
N SER A 97 -21.97 -4.50 -27.86
CA SER A 97 -21.86 -3.47 -26.81
C SER A 97 -21.14 -3.97 -25.56
N ILE A 98 -20.68 -5.19 -25.53
CA ILE A 98 -19.87 -5.74 -24.43
C ILE A 98 -18.58 -4.94 -24.34
N MET A 99 -18.34 -4.34 -23.18
CA MET A 99 -17.11 -3.60 -22.97
C MET A 99 -15.95 -4.56 -22.76
N HIS A 100 -14.90 -4.39 -23.55
CA HIS A 100 -13.69 -5.18 -23.47
C HIS A 100 -12.44 -4.32 -23.64
N ALA A 101 -11.33 -4.73 -23.04
CA ALA A 101 -10.06 -4.03 -23.15
C ALA A 101 -8.90 -5.00 -22.91
N LEU A 102 -7.95 -5.01 -23.81
CA LEU A 102 -6.69 -5.72 -23.61
C LEU A 102 -5.80 -4.91 -22.64
N SER A 103 -5.32 -5.59 -21.64
CA SER A 103 -4.36 -5.03 -20.69
C SER A 103 -3.34 -6.10 -20.30
N ARG A 104 -2.28 -5.68 -19.63
CA ARG A 104 -1.41 -6.63 -18.94
C ARG A 104 -2.21 -7.38 -17.88
N ARG A 105 -1.85 -8.64 -17.61
CA ARG A 105 -2.33 -9.38 -16.43
C ARG A 105 -2.30 -8.50 -15.19
N ASP A 106 -3.30 -8.61 -14.34
CA ASP A 106 -3.53 -7.91 -13.08
C ASP A 106 -3.82 -6.40 -13.19
N VAL A 107 -3.89 -5.87 -14.40
CA VAL A 107 -4.33 -4.49 -14.66
C VAL A 107 -5.80 -4.48 -15.05
N ARG A 108 -6.65 -3.82 -14.25
CA ARG A 108 -8.06 -3.63 -14.58
C ARG A 108 -8.24 -2.50 -15.58
N GLY A 109 -8.76 -2.82 -16.77
CA GLY A 109 -9.35 -1.86 -17.71
C GLY A 109 -10.86 -1.69 -17.48
N PRO A 110 -11.51 -0.68 -18.09
CA PRO A 110 -12.97 -0.59 -18.13
C PRO A 110 -13.53 -1.64 -19.11
N SER A 111 -13.85 -2.79 -18.57
CA SER A 111 -14.25 -4.00 -19.28
C SER A 111 -15.25 -4.78 -18.44
N ASP A 112 -16.16 -5.48 -19.09
CA ASP A 112 -16.94 -6.52 -18.46
C ASP A 112 -15.97 -7.54 -17.83
N GLN A 113 -16.38 -8.17 -16.74
CA GLN A 113 -15.53 -9.12 -16.03
C GLN A 113 -16.38 -10.17 -15.32
N ILE A 114 -15.88 -11.40 -15.28
CA ILE A 114 -16.38 -12.44 -14.39
C ILE A 114 -15.29 -12.81 -13.40
N LYS A 115 -15.65 -13.02 -12.14
CA LYS A 115 -14.75 -13.33 -11.05
C LYS A 115 -15.20 -14.62 -10.38
N LEU A 116 -14.28 -15.52 -10.22
CA LEU A 116 -14.42 -16.73 -9.42
C LEU A 116 -13.72 -16.54 -8.09
N ILE A 117 -14.43 -16.74 -6.98
CA ILE A 117 -13.92 -16.58 -5.63
C ILE A 117 -14.01 -17.92 -4.90
N ILE A 118 -12.90 -18.41 -4.40
CA ILE A 118 -12.77 -19.72 -3.75
C ILE A 118 -12.13 -19.56 -2.38
N ASP A 119 -12.85 -19.88 -1.32
CA ASP A 119 -12.31 -20.10 0.02
C ASP A 119 -12.07 -21.60 0.20
N SER A 120 -10.88 -22.05 -0.07
CA SER A 120 -10.51 -23.47 -0.09
C SER A 120 -10.45 -24.13 1.30
N TYR A 121 -10.54 -23.35 2.37
CA TYR A 121 -10.66 -23.84 3.74
C TYR A 121 -12.10 -23.81 4.29
N ASP A 122 -13.05 -23.17 3.59
CA ASP A 122 -14.38 -22.78 4.08
C ASP A 122 -14.30 -22.04 5.44
N ASP A 123 -13.21 -21.24 5.61
CA ASP A 123 -12.89 -20.57 6.86
C ASP A 123 -13.50 -19.18 6.98
N LYS A 124 -14.13 -18.68 5.91
CA LYS A 124 -14.79 -17.37 5.83
C LYS A 124 -13.84 -16.17 6.01
N ARG A 125 -12.57 -16.37 5.73
CA ARG A 125 -11.53 -15.37 5.95
C ARG A 125 -10.48 -15.29 4.87
N SER A 126 -10.11 -16.44 4.33
CA SER A 126 -9.09 -16.55 3.30
C SER A 126 -9.70 -17.05 2.01
N GLY A 127 -9.03 -16.80 0.90
CA GLY A 127 -9.50 -17.27 -0.39
C GLY A 127 -8.61 -16.81 -1.52
N TYR A 128 -9.06 -17.14 -2.70
CA TYR A 128 -8.45 -16.79 -3.97
C TYR A 128 -9.52 -16.23 -4.89
N GLU A 129 -9.20 -15.14 -5.56
CA GLU A 129 -10.02 -14.55 -6.62
C GLU A 129 -9.30 -14.72 -7.96
N MET A 130 -10.01 -15.22 -8.96
CA MET A 130 -9.55 -15.34 -10.33
C MET A 130 -10.57 -14.67 -11.22
N ALA A 131 -10.18 -13.64 -11.94
CA ALA A 131 -11.05 -12.84 -12.77
C ALA A 131 -10.57 -12.83 -14.22
N VAL A 132 -11.51 -12.82 -15.15
CA VAL A 132 -11.24 -12.72 -16.58
C VAL A 132 -12.21 -11.75 -17.23
N ASN A 133 -11.75 -11.05 -18.27
CA ASN A 133 -12.58 -10.22 -19.12
C ASN A 133 -12.85 -10.92 -20.48
N PRO A 134 -13.71 -10.37 -21.35
CA PRO A 134 -14.01 -11.00 -22.66
C PRO A 134 -12.81 -11.21 -23.58
N ASP A 135 -11.73 -10.41 -23.43
CA ASP A 135 -10.47 -10.56 -24.20
C ASP A 135 -9.50 -11.58 -23.59
N GLY A 136 -9.91 -12.32 -22.54
CA GLY A 136 -9.06 -13.32 -21.88
C GLY A 136 -8.01 -12.73 -20.93
N VAL A 137 -8.08 -11.45 -20.59
CA VAL A 137 -7.16 -10.81 -19.64
C VAL A 137 -7.43 -11.32 -18.23
N LYS A 138 -6.43 -11.97 -17.65
CA LYS A 138 -6.48 -12.56 -16.30
C LYS A 138 -6.14 -11.54 -15.23
N ARG A 139 -6.81 -11.65 -14.09
CA ARG A 139 -6.45 -10.99 -12.83
C ARG A 139 -6.63 -11.97 -11.70
N ASP A 140 -5.73 -11.96 -10.73
CA ASP A 140 -5.84 -12.82 -9.57
C ASP A 140 -5.39 -12.12 -8.28
N PHE A 141 -5.98 -12.58 -7.17
CA PHE A 141 -5.76 -12.05 -5.84
C PHE A 141 -5.82 -13.19 -4.83
N SER A 142 -5.07 -13.08 -3.75
CA SER A 142 -5.39 -13.82 -2.53
C SER A 142 -6.20 -12.93 -1.58
N ILE A 143 -7.12 -13.54 -0.86
CA ILE A 143 -7.96 -12.86 0.12
C ILE A 143 -7.50 -13.25 1.52
N SER A 144 -7.33 -12.27 2.37
CA SER A 144 -7.03 -12.45 3.78
C SER A 144 -7.94 -11.58 4.67
N ASN A 145 -8.08 -11.95 5.94
CA ASN A 145 -8.89 -11.20 6.91
C ASN A 145 -10.32 -10.87 6.42
N ASP A 146 -10.89 -11.78 5.62
CA ASP A 146 -12.26 -11.74 5.10
C ASP A 146 -12.47 -10.81 3.88
N ASN A 147 -11.76 -9.70 3.76
CA ASN A 147 -11.97 -8.73 2.68
C ASN A 147 -10.70 -8.02 2.18
N GLN A 148 -9.54 -8.43 2.66
CA GLN A 148 -8.28 -7.85 2.21
C GLN A 148 -7.76 -8.62 1.00
N GLU A 149 -7.86 -8.01 -0.17
CA GLU A 149 -7.30 -8.52 -1.42
C GLU A 149 -5.80 -8.19 -1.50
N ASP A 150 -5.01 -9.19 -1.90
CA ASP A 150 -3.59 -9.07 -2.17
C ASP A 150 -3.32 -9.48 -3.63
N GLY A 151 -3.15 -8.49 -4.49
CA GLY A 151 -2.88 -8.66 -5.93
C GLY A 151 -1.45 -9.11 -6.24
N SER A 152 -0.66 -9.42 -5.25
CA SER A 152 0.67 -9.98 -5.44
C SER A 152 0.67 -11.49 -5.62
N TRP A 153 -0.43 -12.16 -5.28
CA TRP A 153 -0.59 -13.57 -5.58
C TRP A 153 -0.74 -13.77 -7.08
N ASN A 154 0.10 -14.60 -7.64
CA ASN A 154 0.17 -14.85 -9.07
C ASN A 154 -0.02 -16.36 -9.32
N GLY A 155 -1.27 -16.79 -9.40
CA GLY A 155 -1.64 -18.18 -9.62
C GLY A 155 -1.43 -18.62 -11.09
N ILE A 156 -1.07 -19.87 -11.31
CA ILE A 156 -0.99 -20.45 -12.64
C ILE A 156 -2.28 -21.22 -12.91
N TRP A 157 -3.16 -20.61 -13.67
CA TRP A 157 -4.47 -21.16 -14.06
C TRP A 157 -4.78 -20.79 -15.51
N ASP A 158 -5.69 -21.51 -16.13
CA ASP A 158 -6.06 -21.29 -17.52
C ASP A 158 -7.51 -20.86 -17.63
N VAL A 159 -7.80 -20.08 -18.65
CA VAL A 159 -9.15 -19.68 -19.02
C VAL A 159 -9.23 -19.41 -20.50
N ALA A 160 -10.34 -19.78 -21.10
CA ALA A 160 -10.71 -19.36 -22.44
C ALA A 160 -12.03 -18.62 -22.42
N THR A 161 -12.16 -17.63 -23.28
CA THR A 161 -13.36 -16.82 -23.42
C THR A 161 -13.88 -16.85 -24.87
N THR A 162 -15.18 -16.84 -25.03
CA THR A 162 -15.82 -16.78 -26.35
C THR A 162 -16.98 -15.79 -26.29
N VAL A 163 -17.11 -14.93 -27.29
CA VAL A 163 -18.24 -14.03 -27.48
C VAL A 163 -19.09 -14.54 -28.64
N ASP A 164 -20.40 -14.63 -28.46
CA ASP A 164 -21.35 -15.06 -29.48
C ASP A 164 -22.59 -14.15 -29.50
N ALA A 165 -23.60 -14.49 -30.31
CA ALA A 165 -24.83 -13.70 -30.48
C ALA A 165 -25.68 -13.54 -29.20
N ASN A 166 -25.44 -14.33 -28.15
CA ASN A 166 -26.21 -14.36 -26.92
C ASN A 166 -25.43 -13.86 -25.69
N GLY A 167 -24.20 -13.33 -25.88
CA GLY A 167 -23.33 -12.84 -24.82
C GLY A 167 -21.93 -13.41 -24.89
N TRP A 168 -21.36 -13.77 -23.72
CA TRP A 168 -20.03 -14.37 -23.68
C TRP A 168 -19.93 -15.48 -22.63
N THR A 169 -18.93 -16.33 -22.81
CA THR A 169 -18.66 -17.48 -21.96
C THR A 169 -17.23 -17.39 -21.46
N ALA A 170 -16.99 -17.81 -20.23
CA ALA A 170 -15.66 -18.02 -19.69
C ALA A 170 -15.55 -19.43 -19.12
N GLU A 171 -14.53 -20.18 -19.54
CA GLU A 171 -14.25 -21.52 -19.10
C GLU A 171 -12.91 -21.55 -18.38
N PHE A 172 -12.93 -21.86 -17.10
CA PHE A 172 -11.77 -21.85 -16.22
C PHE A 172 -11.25 -23.25 -15.96
N ARG A 173 -9.93 -23.41 -15.94
CA ARG A 173 -9.22 -24.54 -15.35
C ARG A 173 -8.33 -24.03 -14.22
N VAL A 174 -8.64 -24.40 -12.99
CA VAL A 174 -7.90 -24.01 -11.80
C VAL A 174 -7.20 -25.24 -11.22
N PRO A 175 -5.86 -25.37 -11.38
CA PRO A 175 -5.13 -26.44 -10.74
C PRO A 175 -5.24 -26.34 -9.21
N LEU A 176 -5.66 -27.43 -8.57
CA LEU A 176 -5.81 -27.49 -7.12
C LEU A 176 -4.48 -27.26 -6.38
N SER A 177 -3.34 -27.49 -7.05
CA SER A 177 -2.00 -27.19 -6.54
C SER A 177 -1.72 -25.70 -6.34
N GLN A 178 -2.50 -24.82 -6.96
CA GLN A 178 -2.37 -23.36 -6.79
C GLN A 178 -3.09 -22.84 -5.54
N MET A 179 -3.92 -23.66 -4.94
CA MET A 179 -4.68 -23.33 -3.72
C MET A 179 -4.21 -24.21 -2.56
N ARG A 180 -4.24 -23.66 -1.38
CA ARG A 180 -4.01 -24.41 -0.13
C ARG A 180 -5.34 -24.82 0.45
N TYR A 181 -5.49 -26.06 0.85
CA TYR A 181 -6.70 -26.60 1.48
C TYR A 181 -6.37 -27.66 2.52
N ALA A 182 -7.32 -27.90 3.45
CA ALA A 182 -7.14 -28.91 4.48
C ALA A 182 -7.05 -30.30 3.86
N SER A 183 -6.25 -31.18 4.44
CA SER A 183 -6.21 -32.59 4.04
C SER A 183 -7.52 -33.30 4.42
N GLY A 184 -8.03 -34.13 3.54
CA GLY A 184 -9.28 -34.86 3.75
C GLY A 184 -9.63 -35.76 2.55
N ARG A 185 -10.64 -36.63 2.70
CA ARG A 185 -11.17 -37.43 1.62
C ARG A 185 -12.25 -36.71 0.82
N GLU A 186 -13.00 -35.89 1.50
CA GLU A 186 -14.05 -35.04 0.96
C GLU A 186 -13.80 -33.59 1.36
N HIS A 187 -14.03 -32.66 0.45
CA HIS A 187 -13.77 -31.25 0.68
C HIS A 187 -15.02 -30.41 0.35
N THR A 188 -15.21 -29.38 1.14
CA THR A 188 -16.18 -28.30 0.88
C THR A 188 -15.40 -27.01 0.85
N PHE A 189 -15.58 -26.23 -0.21
CA PHE A 189 -14.98 -24.90 -0.36
C PHE A 189 -16.04 -23.82 -0.21
N GLY A 190 -15.69 -22.66 0.33
CA GLY A 190 -16.45 -21.45 0.12
C GLY A 190 -16.37 -21.05 -1.36
N PHE A 191 -17.49 -20.63 -1.98
CA PHE A 191 -17.55 -20.42 -3.41
C PHE A 191 -18.47 -19.25 -3.78
N GLY A 192 -18.02 -18.43 -4.72
CA GLY A 192 -18.81 -17.33 -5.24
C GLY A 192 -18.39 -16.94 -6.66
N ILE A 193 -19.33 -16.38 -7.38
CA ILE A 193 -19.10 -15.83 -8.73
C ILE A 193 -19.69 -14.43 -8.78
N TRP A 194 -18.89 -13.47 -9.25
CA TRP A 194 -19.30 -12.08 -9.43
C TRP A 194 -19.19 -11.68 -10.89
N ARG A 195 -20.22 -11.00 -11.41
CA ARG A 195 -20.23 -10.41 -12.74
C ARG A 195 -20.21 -8.90 -12.65
N ASP A 196 -19.29 -8.27 -13.35
CA ASP A 196 -19.27 -6.82 -13.62
C ASP A 196 -19.81 -6.62 -15.06
N LEU A 197 -20.94 -5.96 -15.21
CA LEU A 197 -21.51 -5.50 -16.48
C LEU A 197 -21.18 -4.02 -16.63
N GLU A 198 -19.99 -3.72 -17.19
CA GLU A 198 -19.35 -2.42 -17.09
C GLU A 198 -20.14 -1.31 -17.76
N ARG A 199 -20.73 -1.54 -18.95
CA ARG A 199 -21.50 -0.51 -19.65
C ARG A 199 -22.71 0.01 -18.87
N LEU A 200 -23.30 -0.81 -18.03
CA LEU A 200 -24.41 -0.44 -17.14
C LEU A 200 -23.92 -0.04 -15.74
N ALA A 201 -22.63 -0.18 -15.48
CA ALA A 201 -22.04 -0.04 -14.17
C ALA A 201 -22.79 -0.89 -13.12
N GLU A 202 -23.19 -2.09 -13.51
CA GLU A 202 -23.92 -3.05 -12.71
C GLU A 202 -22.96 -4.15 -12.23
N ARG A 203 -23.16 -4.57 -10.98
CA ARG A 203 -22.50 -5.72 -10.39
C ARG A 203 -23.49 -6.67 -9.78
N SER A 204 -23.33 -7.94 -10.06
CA SER A 204 -24.16 -9.02 -9.51
C SER A 204 -23.30 -10.18 -9.02
N ALA A 205 -23.83 -10.94 -8.07
CA ALA A 205 -23.10 -12.04 -7.45
C ALA A 205 -24.00 -13.26 -7.19
N TRP A 206 -23.40 -14.43 -7.24
CA TRP A 206 -23.91 -15.66 -6.65
C TRP A 206 -22.90 -16.18 -5.62
N PRO A 207 -23.31 -16.48 -4.38
CA PRO A 207 -24.60 -16.15 -3.80
C PRO A 207 -24.80 -14.63 -3.67
N GLU A 208 -25.96 -14.21 -3.17
CA GLU A 208 -26.21 -12.80 -2.86
C GLU A 208 -25.11 -12.23 -1.99
N TYR A 209 -24.42 -11.20 -2.52
CA TYR A 209 -23.47 -10.39 -1.77
C TYR A 209 -24.11 -9.07 -1.36
N SER A 210 -23.88 -8.64 -0.14
CA SER A 210 -24.38 -7.37 0.36
C SER A 210 -23.27 -6.46 0.86
N PRO A 211 -23.03 -5.30 0.22
CA PRO A 211 -22.01 -4.33 0.67
C PRO A 211 -22.34 -3.63 1.98
N VAL A 212 -23.57 -3.84 2.53
CA VAL A 212 -23.95 -3.35 3.85
C VAL A 212 -23.61 -4.35 4.97
N ARG A 213 -23.28 -5.59 4.63
CA ARG A 213 -22.68 -6.58 5.55
C ARG A 213 -21.16 -6.42 5.52
N ASN A 214 -20.49 -6.74 6.64
CA ASN A 214 -19.05 -6.76 6.68
C ASN A 214 -18.51 -8.07 6.09
N GLY A 215 -17.36 -7.99 5.41
CA GLY A 215 -16.66 -9.12 4.84
C GLY A 215 -17.06 -9.49 3.41
N LEU A 216 -16.22 -10.32 2.80
CA LEU A 216 -16.38 -10.88 1.46
C LEU A 216 -16.41 -12.41 1.53
N ALA A 217 -15.34 -13.03 2.05
CA ALA A 217 -15.24 -14.48 2.15
C ALA A 217 -16.32 -15.09 3.07
N SER A 218 -16.72 -14.36 4.09
CA SER A 218 -17.80 -14.75 4.99
C SER A 218 -19.21 -14.77 4.35
N GLN A 219 -19.36 -14.17 3.17
CA GLN A 219 -20.62 -14.10 2.41
C GLN A 219 -20.69 -15.11 1.25
N LEU A 220 -19.65 -15.93 1.04
CA LEU A 220 -19.63 -16.96 0.01
C LEU A 220 -20.61 -18.10 0.29
N GLY A 221 -21.12 -18.73 -0.76
CA GLY A 221 -21.83 -20.00 -0.74
C GLY A 221 -20.90 -21.18 -0.48
N ARG A 222 -21.33 -22.38 -0.80
CA ARG A 222 -20.56 -23.61 -0.67
C ARG A 222 -20.44 -24.38 -1.97
N LEU A 223 -19.27 -24.87 -2.27
CA LEU A 223 -19.01 -25.87 -3.29
C LEU A 223 -18.75 -27.21 -2.59
N THR A 224 -19.62 -28.18 -2.85
CA THR A 224 -19.62 -29.50 -2.21
C THR A 224 -19.33 -30.62 -3.23
N GLY A 225 -19.13 -31.83 -2.75
CA GLY A 225 -18.97 -33.00 -3.59
C GLY A 225 -17.55 -33.21 -4.15
N LEU A 226 -16.56 -32.48 -3.67
CA LEU A 226 -15.16 -32.67 -4.07
C LEU A 226 -14.56 -33.87 -3.34
N VAL A 227 -14.51 -35.02 -4.00
CA VAL A 227 -14.04 -36.29 -3.42
C VAL A 227 -12.81 -36.81 -4.14
N GLY A 228 -11.77 -37.16 -3.38
CA GLY A 228 -10.56 -37.80 -3.92
C GLY A 228 -9.71 -36.82 -4.76
N ILE A 229 -9.73 -35.56 -4.45
CA ILE A 229 -8.82 -34.57 -5.04
C ILE A 229 -7.41 -34.78 -4.51
N SER A 230 -6.42 -34.68 -5.39
CA SER A 230 -5.02 -34.93 -5.05
C SER A 230 -4.35 -33.66 -4.59
N SER A 231 -3.71 -33.72 -3.44
CA SER A 231 -2.73 -32.71 -3.02
C SER A 231 -1.40 -32.97 -3.74
N ALA A 232 -1.29 -32.60 -5.00
CA ALA A 232 -0.01 -32.71 -5.69
C ALA A 232 1.03 -31.85 -4.95
N ARG A 233 2.16 -32.46 -4.59
CA ARG A 233 3.34 -31.70 -4.16
C ARG A 233 3.78 -30.88 -5.37
N ASN A 234 3.80 -29.58 -5.22
CA ASN A 234 4.23 -28.67 -6.27
C ASN A 234 5.66 -28.22 -5.95
N ALA A 235 6.58 -28.44 -6.87
CA ALA A 235 7.95 -27.93 -6.78
C ALA A 235 8.20 -27.03 -7.99
N GLU A 236 8.32 -25.75 -7.75
CA GLU A 236 8.58 -24.74 -8.77
C GLU A 236 9.99 -24.19 -8.56
N VAL A 237 10.76 -24.11 -9.62
CA VAL A 237 12.08 -23.49 -9.62
C VAL A 237 12.13 -22.47 -10.73
N THR A 238 12.54 -21.25 -10.42
CA THR A 238 12.66 -20.17 -11.40
C THR A 238 14.09 -19.63 -11.37
N PRO A 239 15.05 -20.26 -12.11
CA PRO A 239 16.34 -19.64 -12.35
C PRO A 239 16.18 -18.39 -13.20
N TYR A 240 17.02 -17.40 -12.93
CA TYR A 240 17.06 -16.17 -13.71
C TYR A 240 18.47 -15.64 -13.87
N ALA A 241 18.67 -14.91 -14.95
CA ALA A 241 19.87 -14.17 -15.24
C ALA A 241 19.50 -12.71 -15.56
N VAL A 242 20.27 -11.79 -15.00
CA VAL A 242 20.08 -10.36 -15.23
C VAL A 242 21.40 -9.76 -15.67
N THR A 243 21.39 -9.09 -16.81
CA THR A 243 22.49 -8.24 -17.23
C THR A 243 22.07 -6.79 -17.16
N LYS A 244 22.93 -5.97 -16.58
CA LYS A 244 22.67 -4.56 -16.33
C LYS A 244 23.84 -3.73 -16.79
N ASN A 245 23.60 -2.87 -17.77
CA ASN A 245 24.56 -1.88 -18.25
C ASN A 245 24.15 -0.51 -17.70
N GLN A 246 24.99 0.10 -16.91
CA GLN A 246 24.78 1.44 -16.34
C GLN A 246 25.77 2.43 -16.95
N GLN A 247 25.24 3.51 -17.49
CA GLN A 247 25.99 4.67 -17.88
C GLN A 247 25.64 5.82 -16.94
N ARG A 248 26.59 6.26 -16.16
CA ARG A 248 26.43 7.36 -15.19
C ARG A 248 27.30 8.54 -15.59
N VAL A 249 26.79 9.73 -15.35
CA VAL A 249 27.58 10.96 -15.47
C VAL A 249 28.42 11.11 -14.19
N GLN A 250 29.74 11.27 -14.35
CA GLN A 250 30.68 11.47 -13.27
C GLN A 250 31.67 12.55 -13.71
N GLN A 251 31.68 13.70 -13.04
CA GLN A 251 32.56 14.84 -13.37
C GLN A 251 32.57 15.20 -14.88
N ASN A 252 31.39 15.35 -15.49
CA ASN A 252 31.21 15.59 -16.92
C ASN A 252 31.73 14.50 -17.87
N ARG A 253 32.05 13.31 -17.35
CA ARG A 253 32.42 12.12 -18.15
C ARG A 253 31.40 11.01 -17.92
N PHE A 254 31.32 10.08 -18.89
CA PHE A 254 30.47 8.90 -18.72
C PHE A 254 31.30 7.75 -18.15
N ALA A 255 30.92 7.30 -16.95
CA ALA A 255 31.36 6.02 -16.41
C ALA A 255 30.41 4.92 -16.88
N ARG A 256 30.92 3.78 -17.30
CA ARG A 256 30.13 2.61 -17.68
C ARG A 256 30.42 1.46 -16.71
N ASP A 257 29.36 0.81 -16.26
CA ASP A 257 29.44 -0.36 -15.41
C ASP A 257 28.55 -1.46 -16.00
N GLN A 258 29.12 -2.66 -16.16
CA GLN A 258 28.43 -3.84 -16.66
C GLN A 258 28.35 -4.86 -15.55
N GLN A 259 27.15 -5.24 -15.16
CA GLN A 259 26.89 -6.22 -14.11
C GLN A 259 26.15 -7.43 -14.70
N LEU A 260 26.54 -8.60 -14.28
CA LEU A 260 25.83 -9.85 -14.51
C LEU A 260 25.49 -10.46 -13.17
N SER A 261 24.23 -10.75 -12.95
CA SER A 261 23.71 -11.42 -11.76
C SER A 261 22.94 -12.66 -12.15
N VAL A 262 23.12 -13.74 -11.42
CA VAL A 262 22.36 -14.96 -11.56
C VAL A 262 21.79 -15.34 -10.22
N GLY A 263 20.56 -15.83 -10.22
CA GLY A 263 19.88 -16.23 -9.01
C GLY A 263 18.78 -17.26 -9.33
N ALA A 264 18.10 -17.70 -8.29
CA ALA A 264 17.00 -18.64 -8.43
C ALA A 264 15.98 -18.46 -7.31
N ASP A 265 14.72 -18.59 -7.67
CA ASP A 265 13.60 -18.71 -6.75
C ASP A 265 13.12 -20.16 -6.72
N LEU A 266 12.81 -20.65 -5.53
CA LEU A 266 12.25 -21.97 -5.26
C LEU A 266 10.92 -21.80 -4.52
N LYS A 267 9.88 -22.50 -5.00
CA LYS A 267 8.62 -22.63 -4.26
C LYS A 267 8.28 -24.10 -4.14
N LEU A 268 8.19 -24.57 -2.90
CA LEU A 268 7.99 -25.98 -2.60
C LEU A 268 6.75 -26.17 -1.70
N GLY A 269 5.75 -26.86 -2.20
CA GLY A 269 4.66 -27.38 -1.40
C GLY A 269 5.15 -28.56 -0.55
N ILE A 270 5.48 -28.33 0.72
CA ILE A 270 5.89 -29.40 1.65
C ILE A 270 4.70 -30.33 1.94
N THR A 271 3.55 -29.69 2.18
CA THR A 271 2.24 -30.35 2.32
C THR A 271 1.20 -29.48 1.60
N PRO A 272 -0.05 -29.98 1.42
CA PRO A 272 -1.10 -29.15 0.77
C PRO A 272 -1.34 -27.78 1.42
N ASN A 273 -0.97 -27.65 2.67
CA ASN A 273 -1.23 -26.48 3.49
C ASN A 273 0.04 -25.78 4.02
N VAL A 274 1.24 -26.22 3.61
CA VAL A 274 2.53 -25.64 3.99
C VAL A 274 3.41 -25.43 2.77
N THR A 275 3.87 -24.22 2.54
CA THR A 275 4.75 -23.84 1.44
C THR A 275 6.05 -23.25 1.95
N LEU A 276 7.15 -23.65 1.35
CA LEU A 276 8.46 -23.04 1.50
C LEU A 276 8.77 -22.25 0.23
N ASP A 277 9.00 -20.96 0.36
CA ASP A 277 9.58 -20.11 -0.67
C ASP A 277 11.03 -19.79 -0.28
N ALA A 278 11.96 -19.89 -1.21
CA ALA A 278 13.36 -19.55 -0.99
C ALA A 278 13.91 -18.81 -2.21
N THR A 279 14.83 -17.88 -1.97
CA THR A 279 15.53 -17.16 -3.03
C THR A 279 17.01 -17.05 -2.70
N VAL A 280 17.83 -17.19 -3.72
CA VAL A 280 19.29 -17.04 -3.63
C VAL A 280 19.71 -15.96 -4.60
N ASN A 281 20.50 -15.00 -4.09
CA ASN A 281 20.96 -13.82 -4.82
C ASN A 281 19.83 -13.12 -5.61
N PRO A 282 18.72 -12.75 -4.95
CA PRO A 282 17.60 -12.14 -5.63
C PRO A 282 18.02 -10.82 -6.27
N ASP A 283 17.87 -10.74 -7.59
CA ASP A 283 17.97 -9.46 -8.28
C ASP A 283 16.61 -8.79 -8.33
N PHE A 284 16.50 -7.75 -7.56
CA PHE A 284 15.35 -6.87 -7.55
C PHE A 284 15.55 -5.71 -8.53
N GLY A 285 16.02 -5.99 -9.75
CA GLY A 285 16.07 -4.99 -10.82
C GLY A 285 14.72 -4.31 -10.87
N GLN A 286 14.66 -3.08 -10.37
CA GLN A 286 13.40 -2.33 -10.23
C GLN A 286 12.84 -2.09 -11.62
N VAL A 287 11.80 -2.82 -11.97
CA VAL A 287 11.03 -2.60 -13.19
C VAL A 287 10.31 -1.24 -13.13
N GLU A 288 10.00 -0.77 -11.92
CA GLU A 288 9.47 0.57 -11.66
C GLU A 288 10.41 1.35 -10.73
N ALA A 289 10.70 2.60 -11.09
CA ALA A 289 11.46 3.51 -10.25
C ALA A 289 10.58 4.06 -9.12
N ASP A 290 11.14 4.19 -7.93
CA ASP A 290 10.47 4.88 -6.83
C ASP A 290 10.18 6.35 -7.24
N PRO A 291 9.02 6.92 -6.86
CA PRO A 291 8.65 8.27 -7.24
C PRO A 291 9.64 9.31 -6.70
N ALA A 292 9.85 10.38 -7.46
CA ALA A 292 10.65 11.51 -7.00
C ALA A 292 9.87 12.30 -5.93
N VAL A 293 10.47 12.44 -4.74
CA VAL A 293 9.88 13.17 -3.61
C VAL A 293 10.91 14.12 -3.03
N LEU A 294 10.52 15.38 -2.86
CA LEU A 294 11.27 16.34 -2.05
C LEU A 294 10.77 16.27 -0.60
N ASN A 295 11.57 15.72 0.30
CA ASN A 295 11.24 15.62 1.72
C ASN A 295 11.97 16.70 2.52
N LEU A 296 11.23 17.71 2.97
CA LEU A 296 11.72 18.76 3.89
C LEU A 296 11.41 18.47 5.36
N SER A 297 10.68 17.38 5.64
CA SER A 297 10.36 16.98 7.01
C SER A 297 11.54 16.26 7.68
N ALA A 298 11.48 16.12 9.00
CA ALA A 298 12.45 15.34 9.77
C ALA A 298 12.18 13.83 9.74
N PHE A 299 11.12 13.37 9.06
CA PHE A 299 10.65 11.98 9.09
C PHE A 299 10.94 11.26 7.78
N GLU A 300 11.16 9.96 7.89
CA GLU A 300 11.35 9.09 6.73
C GLU A 300 10.06 8.95 5.90
N VAL A 301 10.20 8.88 4.57
CA VAL A 301 9.09 8.64 3.65
C VAL A 301 8.92 7.14 3.45
N PHE A 302 7.70 6.65 3.62
CA PHE A 302 7.37 5.25 3.33
C PHE A 302 7.35 4.99 1.82
N VAL A 303 7.98 3.90 1.41
CA VAL A 303 7.95 3.41 0.02
C VAL A 303 7.38 2.00 0.01
N ALA A 304 6.35 1.76 -0.78
CA ALA A 304 5.72 0.45 -0.88
C ALA A 304 6.69 -0.62 -1.39
N GLU A 305 6.54 -1.87 -0.91
CA GLU A 305 7.32 -3.00 -1.39
C GLU A 305 6.87 -3.39 -2.81
N GLN A 306 7.82 -3.69 -3.67
CA GLN A 306 7.58 -4.09 -5.07
C GLN A 306 8.32 -5.37 -5.46
N ARG A 307 9.21 -5.88 -4.59
CA ARG A 307 10.02 -7.07 -4.84
C ARG A 307 9.18 -8.35 -4.68
N PRO A 308 9.02 -9.20 -5.72
CA PRO A 308 8.06 -10.31 -5.72
C PRO A 308 8.17 -11.24 -4.51
N PHE A 309 9.38 -11.65 -4.13
CA PHE A 309 9.58 -12.53 -2.96
C PHE A 309 9.01 -11.94 -1.67
N PHE A 310 9.12 -10.63 -1.47
CA PHE A 310 8.62 -9.96 -0.26
C PHE A 310 7.16 -9.52 -0.39
N VAL A 311 6.62 -9.37 -1.58
CA VAL A 311 5.22 -8.97 -1.81
C VAL A 311 4.30 -10.18 -1.70
N GLU A 312 4.68 -11.34 -2.26
CA GLU A 312 3.85 -12.55 -2.26
C GLU A 312 3.61 -13.08 -0.84
N GLY A 313 2.34 -13.21 -0.45
CA GLY A 313 1.94 -13.74 0.85
C GLY A 313 2.25 -12.84 2.05
N THR A 314 2.51 -11.54 1.82
CA THR A 314 2.79 -10.59 2.90
C THR A 314 1.63 -10.36 3.85
N GLY A 315 0.40 -10.63 3.43
CA GLY A 315 -0.78 -10.50 4.28
C GLY A 315 -0.64 -11.20 5.63
N LEU A 316 0.06 -12.35 5.67
CA LEU A 316 0.33 -13.07 6.91
C LEU A 316 1.29 -12.31 7.83
N TYR A 317 2.34 -11.67 7.29
CA TYR A 317 3.36 -10.95 8.07
C TYR A 317 2.97 -9.51 8.42
N ARG A 318 1.83 -9.04 7.92
CA ARG A 318 1.35 -7.69 8.17
C ARG A 318 0.91 -7.54 9.62
N PHE A 319 1.55 -6.64 10.35
CA PHE A 319 1.17 -6.25 11.71
C PHE A 319 1.33 -4.73 11.80
N GLN A 320 0.23 -4.04 11.53
CA GLN A 320 0.21 -2.58 11.45
C GLN A 320 0.03 -1.98 12.83
N LEU A 321 0.74 -0.89 13.06
CA LEU A 321 0.60 -0.01 14.22
C LEU A 321 -0.29 1.17 13.81
N ASN A 322 -0.94 1.81 14.79
CA ASN A 322 -1.67 3.06 14.57
C ASN A 322 -2.75 3.01 13.47
N CYS A 323 -3.42 1.86 13.34
CA CYS A 323 -4.53 1.72 12.42
C CYS A 323 -5.79 2.27 13.08
N TYR A 324 -6.05 3.52 12.91
CA TYR A 324 -7.34 4.13 13.20
C TYR A 324 -8.04 4.42 11.88
N ILE A 325 -9.32 4.14 11.85
CA ILE A 325 -10.21 4.19 10.69
C ILE A 325 -10.08 2.95 9.77
N VAL A 326 -11.21 2.41 9.49
CA VAL A 326 -11.51 1.17 8.81
C VAL A 326 -10.85 1.01 7.44
N VAL A 327 -10.53 2.10 6.76
CA VAL A 327 -10.26 2.07 5.33
C VAL A 327 -8.77 2.00 5.04
N ASP A 328 -7.94 2.59 5.89
CA ASP A 328 -6.50 2.63 5.64
C ASP A 328 -5.71 2.87 6.93
N CYS A 329 -4.73 2.03 7.18
CA CYS A 329 -3.67 2.36 8.09
C CYS A 329 -2.77 3.40 7.42
N GLY A 330 -3.27 4.62 7.27
CA GLY A 330 -2.66 5.68 6.47
C GLY A 330 -1.25 6.09 6.89
N THR A 331 -0.79 5.62 8.06
CA THR A 331 0.59 5.81 8.51
C THR A 331 1.57 4.81 7.90
N ASN A 332 1.09 3.67 7.41
CA ASN A 332 1.90 2.51 7.00
C ASN A 332 2.89 2.00 8.07
N GLU A 333 2.69 2.41 9.33
CA GLU A 333 3.53 1.98 10.44
C GLU A 333 3.27 0.52 10.80
N GLY A 334 4.33 -0.21 11.12
CA GLY A 334 4.21 -1.64 11.41
C GLY A 334 5.49 -2.27 11.91
N LEU A 335 5.37 -3.47 12.50
CA LEU A 335 6.51 -4.22 13.04
C LEU A 335 7.39 -4.81 11.93
N PHE A 336 6.87 -5.03 10.75
CA PHE A 336 7.63 -5.56 9.61
C PHE A 336 7.49 -4.66 8.39
N TYR A 337 8.61 -4.20 7.88
CA TYR A 337 8.77 -3.43 6.66
C TYR A 337 9.92 -4.03 5.84
N SER A 338 9.59 -4.85 4.85
CA SER A 338 10.55 -5.66 4.08
C SER A 338 11.62 -4.83 3.36
N ARG A 339 11.35 -3.55 3.05
CA ARG A 339 12.34 -2.62 2.46
C ARG A 339 13.55 -2.34 3.36
N ARG A 340 13.48 -2.70 4.66
CA ARG A 340 14.67 -2.68 5.55
C ARG A 340 15.72 -3.70 5.13
N ILE A 341 15.29 -4.84 4.57
CA ILE A 341 16.17 -5.88 4.04
C ILE A 341 16.67 -5.45 2.66
N GLY A 342 17.96 -5.28 2.50
CA GLY A 342 18.54 -4.84 1.22
C GLY A 342 18.43 -3.33 0.94
N ARG A 343 18.17 -2.50 1.95
CA ARG A 343 18.17 -1.03 1.85
C ARG A 343 19.49 -0.48 1.32
N SER A 344 19.52 0.81 1.01
CA SER A 344 20.79 1.51 0.77
C SER A 344 21.73 1.34 1.96
N PRO A 345 23.04 1.10 1.76
CA PRO A 345 23.98 0.97 2.86
C PRO A 345 23.91 2.17 3.80
N ALA A 346 23.77 1.89 5.10
CA ALA A 346 23.48 2.92 6.11
C ALA A 346 24.56 4.00 6.22
N LEU A 347 25.81 3.61 6.03
CA LEU A 347 26.96 4.50 6.12
C LEU A 347 27.51 4.93 4.77
N ARG A 348 26.74 4.77 3.69
CA ARG A 348 27.11 5.22 2.35
C ARG A 348 27.42 6.73 2.33
N GLY A 349 26.65 7.53 3.05
CA GLY A 349 26.86 8.98 3.17
C GLY A 349 28.02 9.37 4.08
N VAL A 350 28.57 8.44 4.89
CA VAL A 350 29.65 8.69 5.86
C VAL A 350 30.99 8.21 5.30
N TYR A 351 31.05 7.00 4.77
CA TYR A 351 32.27 6.33 4.32
C TYR A 351 32.27 5.93 2.85
N GLY A 352 31.11 6.05 2.18
CA GLY A 352 30.95 5.69 0.78
C GLY A 352 31.31 6.83 -0.18
N ASP A 353 31.26 6.53 -1.46
CA ASP A 353 31.43 7.44 -2.58
C ASP A 353 30.38 7.17 -3.68
N ASN A 354 30.54 7.82 -4.83
CA ASN A 354 29.65 7.65 -5.95
C ASN A 354 29.71 6.24 -6.59
N ALA A 355 30.80 5.50 -6.37
CA ALA A 355 30.96 4.12 -6.84
C ALA A 355 30.33 3.10 -5.88
N THR A 356 30.06 3.49 -4.63
CA THR A 356 29.45 2.63 -3.64
C THR A 356 28.02 2.25 -4.06
N VAL A 357 27.68 0.96 -3.92
CA VAL A 357 26.37 0.45 -4.30
C VAL A 357 25.23 1.21 -3.63
N THR A 358 24.11 1.35 -4.32
CA THR A 358 22.92 2.07 -3.84
C THR A 358 21.92 1.18 -3.09
N SER A 359 22.12 -0.13 -3.12
CA SER A 359 21.36 -1.14 -2.39
C SER A 359 22.25 -2.25 -1.87
N THR A 360 21.97 -2.75 -0.69
CA THR A 360 22.70 -3.87 -0.08
C THR A 360 22.24 -5.18 -0.74
N PRO A 361 23.15 -6.03 -1.26
CA PRO A 361 22.79 -7.33 -1.81
C PRO A 361 22.11 -8.21 -0.74
N ILE A 362 21.18 -9.05 -1.16
CA ILE A 362 20.61 -10.10 -0.31
C ILE A 362 21.23 -11.42 -0.75
N ALA A 363 21.97 -12.10 0.13
CA ALA A 363 22.61 -13.36 -0.23
C ALA A 363 21.56 -14.47 -0.41
N ALA A 364 20.63 -14.56 0.54
CA ALA A 364 19.54 -15.50 0.51
C ALA A 364 18.37 -15.00 1.38
N ALA A 365 17.16 -15.44 1.04
CA ALA A 365 15.99 -15.30 1.89
C ALA A 365 15.10 -16.53 1.77
N THR A 366 14.42 -16.88 2.87
CA THR A 366 13.49 -18.00 2.94
C THR A 366 12.20 -17.60 3.64
N LYS A 367 11.09 -18.17 3.23
CA LYS A 367 9.77 -17.90 3.80
C LYS A 367 8.97 -19.20 3.87
N LEU A 368 8.68 -19.66 5.07
CA LEU A 368 7.79 -20.79 5.33
C LEU A 368 6.42 -20.23 5.74
N THR A 369 5.37 -20.67 5.09
CA THR A 369 4.01 -20.27 5.44
C THR A 369 3.09 -21.47 5.43
N GLY A 370 2.16 -21.51 6.37
CA GLY A 370 1.22 -22.62 6.48
C GLY A 370 -0.07 -22.25 7.19
N ARG A 371 -1.10 -23.09 6.98
CA ARG A 371 -2.37 -23.02 7.70
C ARG A 371 -2.89 -24.42 8.01
N THR A 372 -3.32 -24.65 9.23
CA THR A 372 -3.93 -25.90 9.65
C THR A 372 -5.45 -25.87 9.49
N GLY A 373 -6.07 -27.03 9.39
CA GLY A 373 -7.53 -27.15 9.41
C GLY A 373 -8.20 -26.67 10.71
N SER A 374 -7.44 -26.58 11.81
CA SER A 374 -7.91 -26.01 13.07
C SER A 374 -7.90 -24.47 13.12
N GLY A 375 -7.52 -23.80 12.03
CA GLY A 375 -7.49 -22.35 11.92
C GLY A 375 -6.19 -21.67 12.39
N LEU A 376 -5.12 -22.43 12.67
CA LEU A 376 -3.80 -21.87 12.96
C LEU A 376 -3.09 -21.55 11.64
N SER A 377 -2.80 -20.28 11.41
CA SER A 377 -1.89 -19.81 10.36
C SER A 377 -0.53 -19.48 10.98
N PHE A 378 0.55 -19.88 10.33
CA PHE A 378 1.90 -19.61 10.80
C PHE A 378 2.83 -19.23 9.69
N GLY A 379 3.86 -18.47 10.01
CA GLY A 379 4.89 -18.04 9.08
C GLY A 379 6.23 -17.83 9.76
N ALA A 380 7.30 -18.15 9.03
CA ALA A 380 8.66 -17.83 9.40
C ALA A 380 9.38 -17.27 8.17
N LEU A 381 10.00 -16.10 8.29
CA LEU A 381 10.81 -15.49 7.26
C LEU A 381 12.21 -15.26 7.79
N GLY A 382 13.22 -15.63 7.02
CA GLY A 382 14.63 -15.36 7.29
C GLY A 382 15.31 -14.74 6.08
N ALA A 383 16.23 -13.80 6.30
CA ALA A 383 17.04 -13.23 5.25
C ALA A 383 18.44 -12.88 5.77
N VAL A 384 19.43 -12.94 4.89
CA VAL A 384 20.82 -12.57 5.21
C VAL A 384 21.38 -11.63 4.15
N THR A 385 22.05 -10.58 4.61
CA THR A 385 22.78 -9.64 3.75
C THR A 385 24.27 -9.69 4.10
N PRO A 386 25.17 -9.72 3.12
CA PRO A 386 26.61 -9.70 3.36
C PRO A 386 27.08 -8.31 3.78
N ARG A 387 28.29 -8.25 4.33
CA ARG A 387 28.98 -6.99 4.59
C ARG A 387 29.28 -6.26 3.27
N VAL A 388 28.98 -4.96 3.23
CA VAL A 388 29.29 -4.10 2.07
C VAL A 388 30.38 -3.12 2.44
N LYS A 389 31.34 -2.97 1.54
CA LYS A 389 32.41 -1.99 1.62
C LYS A 389 32.24 -0.91 0.57
N GLY A 390 32.69 0.30 0.85
CA GLY A 390 32.57 1.44 -0.05
C GLY A 390 33.70 2.47 0.14
N GLY A 391 33.76 3.42 -0.79
CA GLY A 391 34.78 4.46 -0.81
C GLY A 391 36.16 3.97 -1.23
N PRO A 392 37.11 4.90 -1.45
CA PRO A 392 38.50 4.57 -1.88
C PRO A 392 39.26 3.68 -0.91
N SER A 393 38.95 3.79 0.38
CA SER A 393 39.57 3.00 1.46
C SER A 393 38.85 1.68 1.75
N ALA A 394 37.84 1.30 0.97
CA ALA A 394 37.05 0.09 1.14
C ALA A 394 36.54 -0.12 2.59
N LEU A 395 36.07 0.95 3.23
CA LEU A 395 35.50 0.91 4.58
C LEU A 395 34.16 0.21 4.63
N THR A 396 33.77 -0.33 5.78
CA THR A 396 32.45 -0.94 5.97
C THR A 396 31.37 0.14 5.93
N VAL A 397 30.48 0.06 4.93
CA VAL A 397 29.32 0.94 4.77
C VAL A 397 28.01 0.28 5.19
N GLU A 398 27.95 -1.05 5.22
CA GLU A 398 26.87 -1.86 5.79
C GLU A 398 27.44 -3.13 6.41
N PRO A 399 27.12 -3.48 7.66
CA PRO A 399 27.56 -4.73 8.27
C PRO A 399 26.79 -5.93 7.72
N GLY A 400 27.36 -7.12 7.81
CA GLY A 400 26.63 -8.36 7.59
C GLY A 400 25.46 -8.45 8.58
N THR A 401 24.25 -8.72 8.09
CA THR A 401 23.02 -8.67 8.90
C THR A 401 22.14 -9.90 8.66
N SER A 402 21.61 -10.45 9.73
CA SER A 402 20.59 -11.50 9.74
C SER A 402 19.25 -10.90 10.17
N TYR A 403 18.19 -11.28 9.45
CA TYR A 403 16.83 -10.84 9.70
C TYR A 403 15.92 -12.04 9.92
N GLY A 404 15.01 -11.95 10.87
CA GLY A 404 14.01 -12.97 11.16
C GLY A 404 12.64 -12.38 11.44
N VAL A 405 11.58 -13.05 10.97
CA VAL A 405 10.21 -12.74 11.32
C VAL A 405 9.47 -14.04 11.59
N LEU A 406 8.83 -14.13 12.74
CA LEU A 406 7.97 -15.25 13.13
C LEU A 406 6.53 -14.74 13.29
N ARG A 407 5.57 -15.49 12.80
CA ARG A 407 4.15 -15.17 12.84
C ARG A 407 3.31 -16.37 13.20
N ALA A 408 2.35 -16.20 14.10
CA ALA A 408 1.31 -17.18 14.40
C ALA A 408 -0.02 -16.45 14.55
N GLN A 409 -1.09 -17.01 14.03
CA GLN A 409 -2.45 -16.48 14.15
C GLN A 409 -3.42 -17.64 14.28
N GLN A 410 -4.19 -17.67 15.37
CA GLN A 410 -5.25 -18.64 15.61
C GLN A 410 -6.60 -17.98 15.45
N ASP A 411 -7.41 -18.53 14.56
CA ASP A 411 -8.79 -18.11 14.33
C ASP A 411 -9.76 -19.02 15.08
N PHE A 412 -10.85 -18.43 15.56
CA PHE A 412 -11.93 -19.10 16.31
C PHE A 412 -13.28 -18.73 15.72
N ARG A 413 -14.30 -19.55 15.95
CA ARG A 413 -15.69 -19.30 15.56
C ARG A 413 -15.84 -18.95 14.06
N GLY A 414 -15.16 -19.70 13.17
CA GLY A 414 -15.21 -19.45 11.73
C GLY A 414 -14.70 -18.05 11.36
N GLY A 415 -13.65 -17.57 12.03
CA GLY A 415 -13.00 -16.31 11.75
C GLY A 415 -13.59 -15.07 12.43
N GLU A 416 -14.65 -15.20 13.22
CA GLU A 416 -15.22 -14.06 13.97
C GLU A 416 -14.31 -13.58 15.09
N ALA A 417 -13.50 -14.46 15.68
CA ALA A 417 -12.52 -14.10 16.68
C ALA A 417 -11.13 -14.63 16.28
N GLY A 418 -10.10 -13.98 16.76
CA GLY A 418 -8.73 -14.42 16.54
C GLY A 418 -7.74 -13.77 17.49
N ILE A 419 -6.64 -14.47 17.70
CA ILE A 419 -5.45 -13.95 18.39
C ILE A 419 -4.25 -14.13 17.47
N SER A 420 -3.27 -13.26 17.56
CA SER A 420 -2.07 -13.37 16.74
C SER A 420 -0.83 -12.85 17.44
N LEU A 421 0.29 -13.48 17.11
CA LEU A 421 1.63 -13.13 17.59
C LEU A 421 2.53 -12.87 16.40
N ILE A 422 3.38 -11.84 16.49
CA ILE A 422 4.51 -11.61 15.59
C ILE A 422 5.75 -11.31 16.41
N THR A 423 6.91 -11.77 15.91
CA THR A 423 8.21 -11.38 16.45
C THR A 423 9.15 -11.07 15.30
N THR A 424 9.85 -9.95 15.39
CA THR A 424 10.90 -9.53 14.45
C THR A 424 12.25 -9.53 15.15
N ILE A 425 13.29 -9.93 14.41
CA ILE A 425 14.64 -10.13 14.93
C ILE A 425 15.62 -9.55 13.91
N VAL A 426 16.56 -8.73 14.37
CA VAL A 426 17.69 -8.25 13.59
C VAL A 426 18.97 -8.45 14.39
N ASP A 427 20.00 -9.00 13.77
CA ASP A 427 21.33 -9.14 14.35
C ASP A 427 22.42 -8.72 13.34
N ARG A 428 23.36 -7.90 13.78
CA ARG A 428 24.40 -7.31 12.92
C ARG A 428 25.81 -7.63 13.41
N SER A 429 26.67 -8.04 12.49
CA SER A 429 28.10 -8.25 12.75
C SER A 429 28.85 -6.91 12.64
N LEU A 430 28.71 -6.08 13.69
CA LEU A 430 29.31 -4.76 13.74
C LEU A 430 30.84 -4.82 13.91
N ASP A 431 31.52 -3.77 13.40
CA ASP A 431 32.91 -3.44 13.66
C ASP A 431 33.03 -2.05 14.33
N SER A 432 34.24 -1.58 14.56
CA SER A 432 34.50 -0.28 15.20
C SER A 432 33.93 0.92 14.42
N LEU A 433 33.81 0.80 13.09
CA LEU A 433 33.31 1.86 12.23
C LEU A 433 31.78 1.93 12.25
N THR A 434 31.12 0.78 12.41
CA THR A 434 29.65 0.66 12.30
C THR A 434 28.96 0.72 13.66
N SER A 435 29.62 0.32 14.75
CA SER A 435 29.02 0.30 16.09
C SER A 435 28.55 1.65 16.65
N PRO A 436 29.15 2.82 16.31
CA PRO A 436 28.65 4.12 16.75
C PRO A 436 27.35 4.57 16.03
N TYR A 437 26.96 3.90 14.96
CA TYR A 437 25.87 4.32 14.08
C TYR A 437 24.70 3.35 14.01
N LEU A 438 24.94 2.06 14.28
CA LEU A 438 23.95 1.00 14.07
C LEU A 438 23.73 0.16 15.32
N HIS A 439 22.48 -0.20 15.60
CA HIS A 439 22.16 -1.15 16.65
C HIS A 439 22.78 -2.52 16.33
N ARG A 440 23.34 -3.18 17.33
CA ARG A 440 23.86 -4.53 17.22
C ARG A 440 22.71 -5.52 17.00
N SER A 441 21.67 -5.41 17.83
CA SER A 441 20.49 -6.23 17.72
C SER A 441 19.22 -5.45 18.00
N ALA A 442 18.12 -5.86 17.37
CA ALA A 442 16.81 -5.28 17.56
C ALA A 442 15.74 -6.38 17.56
N TYR A 443 14.84 -6.31 18.53
CA TYR A 443 13.74 -7.25 18.72
C TYR A 443 12.45 -6.49 18.88
N ALA A 444 11.38 -6.96 18.23
CA ALA A 444 10.04 -6.46 18.51
C ALA A 444 9.05 -7.60 18.49
N THR A 445 8.11 -7.61 19.45
CA THR A 445 7.06 -8.62 19.56
C THR A 445 5.73 -7.95 19.70
N GLY A 446 4.73 -8.41 18.93
CA GLY A 446 3.37 -7.92 18.96
C GLY A 446 2.36 -9.05 19.18
N LEU A 447 1.42 -8.83 20.08
CA LEU A 447 0.25 -9.66 20.32
C LEU A 447 -0.99 -8.87 19.93
N SER A 448 -1.91 -9.47 19.17
CA SER A 448 -3.18 -8.83 18.85
C SER A 448 -4.35 -9.79 19.03
N PHE A 449 -5.52 -9.21 19.29
CA PHE A 449 -6.78 -9.93 19.31
C PHE A 449 -7.84 -9.19 18.51
N ARG A 450 -8.83 -9.93 18.04
CA ARG A 450 -10.02 -9.42 17.38
C ARG A 450 -11.22 -10.26 17.76
N ASN A 451 -12.36 -9.60 17.94
CA ASN A 451 -13.65 -10.24 18.20
C ASN A 451 -14.75 -9.49 17.46
N ARG A 452 -15.40 -10.17 16.52
CA ARG A 452 -16.59 -9.71 15.83
C ARG A 452 -17.82 -10.32 16.46
N PHE A 453 -18.88 -9.55 16.61
CA PHE A 453 -20.12 -9.99 17.24
C PHE A 453 -21.35 -9.31 16.62
N HIS A 454 -22.54 -9.74 17.06
CA HIS A 454 -23.82 -9.27 16.53
C HIS A 454 -23.88 -9.36 15.00
N LYS A 455 -23.76 -10.62 14.47
CA LYS A 455 -23.72 -10.90 13.01
C LYS A 455 -22.58 -10.15 12.30
N GLN A 456 -21.42 -10.07 12.93
CA GLN A 456 -20.21 -9.38 12.44
C GLN A 456 -20.38 -7.87 12.21
N GLN A 457 -21.43 -7.25 12.74
CA GLN A 457 -21.63 -5.81 12.58
C GLN A 457 -20.68 -5.00 13.44
N TYR A 458 -20.29 -5.50 14.60
CA TYR A 458 -19.41 -4.84 15.55
C TYR A 458 -18.10 -5.60 15.67
N GLU A 459 -17.02 -4.87 15.89
CA GLU A 459 -15.69 -5.43 16.15
C GLU A 459 -15.06 -4.74 17.36
N LEU A 460 -14.51 -5.54 18.28
CA LEU A 460 -13.56 -5.12 19.29
C LEU A 460 -12.21 -5.73 18.93
N ALA A 461 -11.18 -4.91 18.78
CA ALA A 461 -9.84 -5.35 18.48
C ALA A 461 -8.81 -4.59 19.33
N GLY A 462 -7.71 -5.26 19.62
CA GLY A 462 -6.61 -4.62 20.35
C GLY A 462 -5.28 -5.29 20.06
N GLN A 463 -4.22 -4.57 20.39
CA GLN A 463 -2.85 -5.06 20.26
C GLN A 463 -1.95 -4.49 21.33
N LEU A 464 -0.95 -5.28 21.72
CA LEU A 464 0.15 -4.89 22.58
C LEU A 464 1.46 -5.26 21.89
N THR A 465 2.42 -4.37 21.92
CA THR A 465 3.73 -4.55 21.32
C THR A 465 4.82 -4.12 22.28
N ALA A 466 5.95 -4.80 22.22
CA ALA A 466 7.15 -4.45 22.95
C ALA A 466 8.34 -4.47 21.99
N SER A 467 9.29 -3.59 22.21
CA SER A 467 10.53 -3.51 21.43
C SER A 467 11.74 -3.32 22.33
N GLN A 468 12.89 -3.80 21.85
CA GLN A 468 14.19 -3.58 22.47
C GLN A 468 15.25 -3.48 21.37
N VAL A 469 16.05 -2.43 21.42
CA VAL A 469 17.25 -2.24 20.59
C VAL A 469 18.48 -2.20 21.49
N ASN A 470 19.59 -2.83 21.06
CA ASN A 470 20.83 -2.90 21.82
C ASN A 470 22.00 -2.44 20.93
N GLY A 471 22.96 -1.73 21.52
CA GLY A 471 24.13 -1.22 20.80
C GLY A 471 25.14 -0.55 21.71
N SER A 472 26.08 0.18 21.14
CA SER A 472 26.99 1.03 21.90
C SER A 472 26.23 2.19 22.55
N ALA A 473 26.78 2.78 23.59
CA ALA A 473 26.18 3.95 24.22
C ALA A 473 26.00 5.12 23.24
N GLU A 474 26.89 5.24 22.26
CA GLU A 474 26.82 6.27 21.21
C GLU A 474 25.60 6.09 20.30
N VAL A 475 25.33 4.86 19.81
CA VAL A 475 24.18 4.62 18.95
C VAL A 475 22.88 4.79 19.71
N ILE A 476 22.80 4.35 20.97
CA ILE A 476 21.60 4.51 21.80
C ILE A 476 21.36 6.00 22.09
N ALA A 477 22.39 6.78 22.36
CA ALA A 477 22.26 8.23 22.51
C ALA A 477 21.79 8.92 21.21
N ARG A 478 22.25 8.45 20.04
CA ARG A 478 21.75 8.91 18.72
C ARG A 478 20.27 8.56 18.52
N THR A 479 19.87 7.35 18.91
CA THR A 479 18.48 6.91 18.83
C THR A 479 17.58 7.78 19.70
N GLN A 480 17.98 8.06 20.95
CA GLN A 480 17.24 8.96 21.83
C GLN A 480 17.08 10.36 21.22
N ARG A 481 18.08 10.86 20.47
CA ARG A 481 18.07 12.20 19.86
C ARG A 481 17.42 12.29 18.50
N ASN A 482 17.11 11.17 17.84
CA ASN A 482 16.54 11.19 16.49
C ASN A 482 15.10 11.76 16.49
N ALA A 483 14.57 12.06 15.32
CA ALA A 483 13.23 12.63 15.16
C ALA A 483 12.08 11.71 15.64
N VAL A 484 12.33 10.40 15.76
CA VAL A 484 11.34 9.43 16.24
C VAL A 484 11.14 9.52 17.75
N HIS A 485 12.24 9.60 18.52
CA HIS A 485 12.24 9.53 20.00
C HIS A 485 12.29 10.89 20.66
N PHE A 486 13.22 11.74 20.25
CA PHE A 486 13.32 13.16 20.59
C PHE A 486 13.43 13.47 22.09
N TYR A 487 14.33 12.80 22.82
CA TYR A 487 14.56 12.98 24.26
C TYR A 487 15.20 14.30 24.65
N GLN A 488 15.70 15.08 23.69
CA GLN A 488 16.39 16.36 23.93
C GLN A 488 15.43 17.55 24.03
N GLN A 489 14.13 17.35 24.18
CA GLN A 489 13.17 18.45 24.32
C GLN A 489 13.35 19.16 25.67
N PRO A 490 13.61 20.46 25.71
CA PRO A 490 13.71 21.20 26.98
C PRO A 490 12.38 21.23 27.73
N GLY A 491 12.43 20.93 29.02
CA GLY A 491 11.25 20.98 29.90
C GLY A 491 10.36 19.74 29.85
N ASP A 492 10.78 18.68 29.13
CA ASP A 492 10.15 17.38 29.19
C ASP A 492 10.75 16.51 30.33
N ASP A 493 9.99 15.51 30.77
CA ASP A 493 10.46 14.51 31.74
C ASP A 493 11.49 13.53 31.13
N LEU A 494 11.72 13.62 29.82
CA LEU A 494 12.66 12.77 29.09
C LEU A 494 14.03 13.45 28.99
N GLU A 495 15.05 12.72 29.44
CA GLU A 495 16.45 13.18 29.32
C GLU A 495 17.28 12.17 28.49
N VAL A 496 18.21 12.71 27.71
CA VAL A 496 19.16 11.89 26.94
C VAL A 496 20.19 11.28 27.87
N ASP A 497 20.12 9.98 28.07
CA ASP A 497 21.10 9.22 28.81
C ASP A 497 22.16 8.65 27.86
N THR A 498 23.38 9.22 27.94
CA THR A 498 24.52 8.86 27.08
C THR A 498 25.24 7.59 27.52
N THR A 499 24.83 6.96 28.62
CA THR A 499 25.44 5.74 29.18
C THR A 499 24.69 4.48 28.82
N ARG A 500 23.44 4.59 28.38
CA ARG A 500 22.60 3.45 27.98
C ARG A 500 23.17 2.70 26.80
N THR A 501 23.13 1.37 26.88
CA THR A 501 23.48 0.45 25.79
C THR A 501 22.27 -0.30 25.24
N SER A 502 21.08 0.02 25.74
CA SER A 502 19.80 -0.49 25.25
C SER A 502 18.70 0.54 25.38
N LEU A 503 17.70 0.44 24.50
CA LEU A 503 16.45 1.21 24.59
C LEU A 503 15.28 0.24 24.42
N SER A 504 14.34 0.28 25.37
CA SER A 504 13.14 -0.58 25.35
C SER A 504 11.90 0.26 25.43
N GLY A 505 10.83 -0.22 24.80
CA GLY A 505 9.56 0.44 24.85
C GLY A 505 8.38 -0.47 24.53
N TYR A 506 7.19 0.09 24.63
CA TYR A 506 5.94 -0.60 24.34
C TYR A 506 4.98 0.31 23.56
N ALA A 507 4.05 -0.34 22.85
CA ALA A 507 2.90 0.32 22.25
C ALA A 507 1.64 -0.54 22.45
N GLY A 508 0.50 0.11 22.54
CA GLY A 508 -0.80 -0.53 22.66
C GLY A 508 -1.86 0.17 21.87
N GLN A 509 -2.83 -0.58 21.36
CA GLN A 509 -4.03 -0.05 20.71
C GLN A 509 -5.25 -0.82 21.17
N LEU A 510 -6.34 -0.11 21.39
CA LEU A 510 -7.68 -0.67 21.58
C LEU A 510 -8.65 0.07 20.67
N LYS A 511 -9.43 -0.66 19.89
CA LYS A 511 -10.44 -0.09 19.01
C LYS A 511 -11.77 -0.83 19.08
N PHE A 512 -12.83 -0.07 18.95
CA PHE A 512 -14.21 -0.56 18.91
C PHE A 512 -14.97 0.14 17.80
N GLY A 513 -15.74 -0.61 17.02
CA GLY A 513 -16.49 -0.01 15.93
C GLY A 513 -17.65 -0.84 15.42
N LYS A 514 -18.51 -0.17 14.65
CA LYS A 514 -19.59 -0.76 13.86
C LYS A 514 -19.28 -0.66 12.39
N TYR A 515 -19.14 -1.80 11.72
CA TYR A 515 -18.70 -1.87 10.33
C TYR A 515 -19.76 -2.42 9.38
N GLY A 516 -20.86 -2.97 9.90
CA GLY A 516 -21.94 -3.53 9.11
C GLY A 516 -23.32 -3.16 9.66
N GLY A 517 -24.36 -3.51 8.90
CA GLY A 517 -25.78 -3.31 9.28
C GLY A 517 -26.23 -1.85 9.19
N GLY A 518 -27.30 -1.62 8.41
CA GLY A 518 -27.90 -0.31 8.21
C GLY A 518 -26.97 0.71 7.51
N ILE A 519 -27.29 1.99 7.66
CA ILE A 519 -26.52 3.09 7.04
C ILE A 519 -25.44 3.66 7.95
N THR A 520 -25.47 3.37 9.24
CA THR A 520 -24.53 3.96 10.21
C THR A 520 -23.25 3.14 10.35
N ARG A 521 -22.13 3.81 10.45
CA ARG A 521 -20.81 3.25 10.76
C ARG A 521 -20.14 4.13 11.81
N PHE A 522 -19.34 3.56 12.67
CA PHE A 522 -18.46 4.31 13.56
C PHE A 522 -17.26 3.45 14.00
N GLU A 523 -16.20 4.10 14.40
CA GLU A 523 -15.04 3.52 15.07
C GLU A 523 -14.50 4.52 16.09
N THR A 524 -14.05 4.03 17.24
CA THR A 524 -13.20 4.78 18.17
C THR A 524 -11.97 3.96 18.49
N SER A 525 -10.82 4.61 18.60
CA SER A 525 -9.52 3.97 18.82
C SER A 525 -8.66 4.80 19.74
N VAL A 526 -7.98 4.13 20.67
CA VAL A 526 -6.93 4.73 21.49
C VAL A 526 -5.63 3.98 21.22
N VAL A 527 -4.57 4.71 20.95
CA VAL A 527 -3.20 4.21 20.74
C VAL A 527 -2.29 4.88 21.75
N LYS A 528 -1.38 4.12 22.34
CA LYS A 528 -0.32 4.66 23.20
C LYS A 528 1.01 4.05 22.80
N GLN A 529 2.04 4.87 22.64
CA GLN A 529 3.41 4.47 22.37
C GLN A 529 4.34 5.17 23.35
N SER A 530 5.15 4.38 24.05
CA SER A 530 6.16 4.93 24.96
C SER A 530 7.31 5.58 24.20
N ALA A 531 8.02 6.48 24.83
CA ALA A 531 9.14 7.21 24.22
C ALA A 531 10.28 6.29 23.73
N GLY A 532 10.53 5.18 24.41
CA GLY A 532 11.56 4.21 24.03
C GLY A 532 11.13 3.14 23.02
N PHE A 533 9.91 3.20 22.49
CA PHE A 533 9.43 2.22 21.53
C PHE A 533 10.06 2.41 20.15
N ASP A 534 10.87 1.47 19.70
CA ASP A 534 11.56 1.50 18.40
C ASP A 534 11.43 0.17 17.65
N VAL A 535 11.01 0.24 16.40
CA VAL A 535 10.88 -0.91 15.49
C VAL A 535 11.61 -0.68 14.15
N ASN A 536 12.34 0.44 13.99
CA ASN A 536 12.85 0.90 12.70
C ASN A 536 13.99 0.06 12.12
N ASP A 537 14.54 -0.89 12.86
CA ASP A 537 15.53 -1.83 12.33
C ASP A 537 14.93 -2.81 11.31
N LEU A 538 13.68 -3.25 11.49
CA LEU A 538 12.95 -4.11 10.56
C LEU A 538 11.50 -3.68 10.32
N GLY A 539 10.98 -2.76 11.11
CA GLY A 539 9.68 -2.13 10.97
C GLY A 539 9.72 -0.72 10.39
N PHE A 540 8.60 -0.03 10.50
CA PHE A 540 8.47 1.37 10.13
C PHE A 540 7.67 2.10 11.21
N LEU A 541 8.27 3.13 11.80
CA LEU A 541 7.67 3.99 12.81
C LEU A 541 8.16 5.42 12.59
N ARG A 542 7.23 6.36 12.48
CA ARG A 542 7.55 7.80 12.29
C ARG A 542 7.73 8.53 13.60
N ARG A 543 7.01 8.12 14.63
CA ARG A 543 7.01 8.82 15.91
C ARG A 543 6.75 7.84 17.06
N ALA A 544 7.57 7.90 18.09
CA ALA A 544 7.32 7.38 19.42
C ALA A 544 6.83 8.52 20.34
N ASP A 545 6.60 8.21 21.62
CA ASP A 545 6.13 9.17 22.61
C ASP A 545 4.81 9.84 22.23
N VAL A 546 3.76 9.03 22.13
CA VAL A 546 2.45 9.53 21.70
C VAL A 546 1.30 8.74 22.29
N THR A 547 0.23 9.46 22.65
CA THR A 547 -1.09 8.90 22.89
C THR A 547 -2.05 9.53 21.89
N ASP A 548 -2.68 8.73 21.05
CA ASP A 548 -3.69 9.16 20.08
C ASP A 548 -5.06 8.64 20.49
N TRP A 549 -6.07 9.51 20.43
CA TRP A 549 -7.47 9.13 20.46
C TRP A 549 -8.14 9.60 19.18
N SER A 550 -8.81 8.70 18.50
CA SER A 550 -9.53 9.01 17.27
C SER A 550 -10.95 8.45 17.30
N THR A 551 -11.87 9.15 16.67
CA THR A 551 -13.25 8.71 16.45
C THR A 551 -13.69 9.07 15.04
N TRP A 552 -14.29 8.11 14.36
CA TRP A 552 -14.90 8.27 13.06
C TRP A 552 -16.37 7.85 13.13
N ALA A 553 -17.23 8.57 12.44
CA ALA A 553 -18.63 8.22 12.24
C ALA A 553 -19.03 8.49 10.79
N ALA A 554 -19.91 7.65 10.23
CA ALA A 554 -20.36 7.83 8.87
C ALA A 554 -21.82 7.40 8.66
N LEU A 555 -22.45 8.07 7.68
CA LEU A 555 -23.69 7.65 7.05
C LEU A 555 -23.38 7.18 5.63
N SER A 556 -23.70 5.93 5.31
CA SER A 556 -23.37 5.29 4.03
C SER A 556 -24.65 4.84 3.32
N PHE A 557 -24.92 5.44 2.19
CA PHE A 557 -26.07 5.18 1.34
C PHE A 557 -25.63 4.38 0.12
N ARG A 558 -26.00 3.11 0.03
CA ARG A 558 -25.53 2.15 -0.98
C ARG A 558 -26.54 1.85 -2.07
N ASN A 559 -27.79 2.27 -1.91
CA ASN A 559 -28.80 2.12 -2.94
C ASN A 559 -28.95 3.41 -3.75
N ALA A 560 -28.98 3.28 -5.06
CA ALA A 560 -29.22 4.40 -5.96
C ALA A 560 -30.58 5.06 -5.70
N ARG A 561 -30.59 6.39 -5.61
CA ARG A 561 -31.79 7.18 -5.41
C ARG A 561 -31.66 8.58 -6.00
N GLY A 562 -32.62 8.99 -6.82
CA GLY A 562 -32.61 10.31 -7.45
C GLY A 562 -31.37 10.50 -8.30
N ILE A 563 -30.49 11.43 -7.90
CA ILE A 563 -29.29 11.80 -8.66
C ILE A 563 -28.04 10.96 -8.31
N TYR A 564 -28.05 10.23 -7.20
CA TYR A 564 -26.87 9.49 -6.76
C TYR A 564 -27.05 7.97 -6.86
N ARG A 565 -25.96 7.28 -7.15
CA ARG A 565 -25.82 5.82 -7.08
C ARG A 565 -25.42 5.37 -5.68
N TRP A 566 -24.54 6.10 -5.05
CA TRP A 566 -24.10 5.91 -3.67
C TRP A 566 -23.67 7.25 -3.09
N ALA A 567 -23.76 7.38 -1.78
CA ALA A 567 -23.25 8.55 -1.07
C ALA A 567 -22.74 8.16 0.32
N GLN A 568 -21.77 8.88 0.82
CA GLN A 568 -21.26 8.72 2.17
C GLN A 568 -20.87 10.07 2.74
N VAL A 569 -21.27 10.31 3.99
CA VAL A 569 -20.88 11.48 4.77
C VAL A 569 -20.14 10.99 6.01
N ASN A 570 -18.99 11.58 6.29
CA ASN A 570 -18.12 11.22 7.39
C ASN A 570 -17.90 12.42 8.32
N ALA A 571 -17.76 12.12 9.61
CA ALA A 571 -17.26 13.04 10.64
C ALA A 571 -16.14 12.34 11.39
N ASN A 572 -15.04 13.06 11.57
CA ASN A 572 -13.87 12.56 12.26
C ASN A 572 -13.46 13.53 13.36
N HIS A 573 -12.90 13.00 14.42
CA HIS A 573 -12.25 13.76 15.48
C HIS A 573 -11.02 12.99 15.93
N TRP A 574 -9.90 13.67 16.16
CA TRP A 574 -8.71 13.08 16.76
C TRP A 574 -7.99 14.05 17.64
N GLU A 575 -7.37 13.51 18.67
CA GLU A 575 -6.51 14.19 19.59
C GLU A 575 -5.22 13.40 19.78
N ARG A 576 -4.11 14.12 19.97
CA ARG A 576 -2.80 13.54 20.22
C ARG A 576 -2.10 14.25 21.36
N TRP A 577 -1.46 13.49 22.22
CA TRP A 577 -0.62 13.98 23.32
C TRP A 577 0.73 13.25 23.32
N ASN A 578 1.77 13.89 23.85
CA ASN A 578 2.98 13.19 24.30
C ASN A 578 2.77 12.61 25.72
N THR A 579 3.77 11.89 26.24
CA THR A 579 3.70 11.30 27.60
C THR A 579 3.73 12.36 28.72
N SER A 580 4.28 13.53 28.48
CA SER A 580 4.23 14.69 29.41
C SER A 580 2.85 15.35 29.47
N GLY A 581 1.90 14.90 28.66
CA GLY A 581 0.52 15.42 28.63
C GLY A 581 0.34 16.68 27.76
N GLU A 582 1.35 17.09 27.00
CA GLU A 582 1.24 18.19 26.06
C GLU A 582 0.41 17.78 24.85
N ARG A 583 -0.59 18.60 24.47
CA ARG A 583 -1.45 18.30 23.32
C ARG A 583 -0.77 18.68 22.02
N LEU A 584 -0.51 17.69 21.20
CA LEU A 584 0.21 17.82 19.93
C LEU A 584 -0.71 17.99 18.72
N ASP A 585 -1.96 17.52 18.82
CA ASP A 585 -2.98 17.69 17.79
C ASP A 585 -4.38 17.64 18.40
N ASP A 586 -5.31 18.37 17.81
CA ASP A 586 -6.73 18.36 18.14
C ASP A 586 -7.48 18.87 16.92
N ALA A 587 -8.15 17.97 16.22
CA ALA A 587 -8.78 18.33 14.97
C ALA A 587 -10.13 17.65 14.77
N VAL A 588 -10.98 18.33 14.03
CA VAL A 588 -12.25 17.81 13.50
C VAL A 588 -12.24 17.87 11.99
N ASN A 589 -12.76 16.84 11.36
CA ASN A 589 -12.92 16.78 9.91
C ASN A 589 -14.34 16.37 9.55
N MET A 590 -14.91 17.03 8.55
CA MET A 590 -16.13 16.59 7.89
C MET A 590 -15.87 16.42 6.41
N ASN A 591 -16.38 15.32 5.85
CA ASN A 591 -16.24 15.07 4.42
C ASN A 591 -17.39 14.26 3.86
N GLY A 592 -17.60 14.39 2.55
CA GLY A 592 -18.62 13.69 1.82
C GLY A 592 -18.14 13.22 0.45
N HIS A 593 -18.65 12.06 0.05
CA HIS A 593 -18.35 11.44 -1.24
C HIS A 593 -19.65 11.01 -1.88
N MET A 594 -19.82 11.27 -3.17
CA MET A 594 -21.01 10.89 -3.89
C MET A 594 -20.69 10.47 -5.32
N GLY A 595 -21.20 9.33 -5.73
CA GLY A 595 -21.24 8.87 -7.11
C GLY A 595 -22.60 9.18 -7.73
N PHE A 596 -22.61 9.95 -8.83
CA PHE A 596 -23.83 10.32 -9.56
C PHE A 596 -24.29 9.19 -10.48
N MET A 597 -25.54 9.27 -10.93
CA MET A 597 -26.12 8.33 -11.90
C MET A 597 -25.38 8.30 -13.25
N ASN A 598 -24.71 9.38 -13.63
CA ASN A 598 -23.85 9.46 -14.82
C ASN A 598 -22.43 8.96 -14.59
N ASN A 599 -22.15 8.35 -13.43
CA ASN A 599 -20.84 7.83 -12.97
C ASN A 599 -19.74 8.90 -12.77
N TRP A 600 -20.11 10.16 -12.67
CA TRP A 600 -19.21 11.15 -12.12
C TRP A 600 -19.16 11.01 -10.61
N ASN A 601 -18.03 11.33 -10.01
CA ASN A 601 -17.85 11.29 -8.56
C ASN A 601 -17.36 12.65 -8.07
N ILE A 602 -17.98 13.11 -6.97
CA ILE A 602 -17.56 14.31 -6.25
C ILE A 602 -17.11 13.94 -4.84
N HIS A 603 -16.09 14.62 -4.40
CA HIS A 603 -15.48 14.46 -3.08
C HIS A 603 -15.25 15.86 -2.50
N LEU A 604 -15.76 16.12 -1.31
CA LEU A 604 -15.64 17.41 -0.64
C LEU A 604 -15.31 17.18 0.83
N GLY A 605 -14.48 18.03 1.40
CA GLY A 605 -14.20 17.94 2.82
C GLY A 605 -13.36 19.11 3.35
N GLY A 606 -13.21 19.12 4.65
CA GLY A 606 -12.36 20.08 5.33
C GLY A 606 -12.01 19.63 6.73
N THR A 607 -10.80 19.98 7.16
CA THR A 607 -10.27 19.73 8.49
C THR A 607 -10.00 21.05 9.18
N LEU A 608 -10.52 21.21 10.40
CA LEU A 608 -10.15 22.28 11.31
C LEU A 608 -9.24 21.69 12.39
N SER A 609 -7.97 22.08 12.39
CA SER A 609 -6.96 21.71 13.39
C SER A 609 -6.76 22.83 14.39
N GLY A 610 -6.36 22.49 15.61
CA GLY A 610 -6.20 23.48 16.69
C GLY A 610 -7.53 23.94 17.24
N VAL A 611 -8.53 23.03 17.34
CA VAL A 611 -9.83 23.33 17.98
C VAL A 611 -9.61 23.79 19.44
N ARG A 612 -8.71 23.12 20.13
CA ARG A 612 -8.11 23.56 21.40
C ARG A 612 -6.63 23.86 21.17
N PRO A 613 -5.94 24.58 22.06
CA PRO A 613 -4.51 24.85 21.93
C PRO A 613 -3.69 23.56 21.71
N ILE A 614 -2.84 23.57 20.70
CA ILE A 614 -1.93 22.49 20.34
C ILE A 614 -0.51 23.02 20.23
N TYR A 615 0.46 22.12 20.44
CA TYR A 615 1.87 22.45 20.50
C TYR A 615 2.68 21.52 19.61
N CYS A 616 3.74 22.03 19.05
CA CYS A 616 4.71 21.24 18.29
C CYS A 616 5.97 21.05 19.14
N ASP A 617 6.19 19.84 19.58
CA ASP A 617 7.35 19.47 20.39
C ASP A 617 8.64 19.29 19.57
N ARG A 618 8.54 19.09 18.26
CA ARG A 618 9.66 18.76 17.36
C ARG A 618 9.94 19.81 16.28
N CYS A 619 9.17 20.90 16.25
CA CYS A 619 9.32 21.92 15.22
C CYS A 619 10.67 22.65 15.30
N THR A 620 11.19 22.84 16.50
CA THR A 620 12.49 23.49 16.75
C THR A 620 13.68 22.54 16.59
N ARG A 621 13.43 21.22 16.43
CA ARG A 621 14.47 20.20 16.29
C ARG A 621 15.51 20.22 17.42
N GLY A 622 15.06 20.31 18.67
CA GLY A 622 15.89 20.29 19.90
C GLY A 622 15.79 21.53 20.77
N GLY A 623 14.96 22.48 20.40
CA GLY A 623 14.61 23.67 21.22
C GLY A 623 13.25 23.50 21.91
N PRO A 624 12.69 24.60 22.41
CA PRO A 624 11.43 24.61 23.15
C PRO A 624 10.26 24.19 22.26
N THR A 625 9.20 23.67 22.90
CA THR A 625 7.93 23.44 22.20
C THR A 625 7.34 24.78 21.77
N MET A 626 6.57 24.74 20.72
CA MET A 626 5.93 25.90 20.13
C MET A 626 4.43 25.72 20.02
N ARG A 627 3.65 26.74 20.41
CA ARG A 627 2.21 26.74 20.09
C ARG A 627 2.00 26.78 18.59
N VAL A 628 1.13 25.88 18.08
CA VAL A 628 0.71 25.85 16.68
C VAL A 628 -0.59 26.64 16.53
N SER A 629 -0.69 27.44 15.50
CA SER A 629 -1.89 28.19 15.20
C SER A 629 -3.01 27.30 14.69
N ARG A 630 -4.26 27.75 14.87
CA ARG A 630 -5.40 27.10 14.23
C ARG A 630 -5.23 27.07 12.71
N ALA A 631 -5.59 25.95 12.10
CA ALA A 631 -5.46 25.76 10.66
C ALA A 631 -6.73 25.16 10.07
N PHE A 632 -7.05 25.55 8.83
CA PHE A 632 -8.15 25.00 8.05
C PHE A 632 -7.63 24.43 6.72
N TYR A 633 -8.00 23.18 6.44
CA TYR A 633 -7.57 22.42 5.29
C TYR A 633 -8.77 21.94 4.45
N PRO A 634 -9.41 22.82 3.65
CA PRO A 634 -10.47 22.39 2.75
C PRO A 634 -9.91 21.70 1.51
N TRP A 635 -10.68 20.74 0.98
CA TRP A 635 -10.33 20.04 -0.24
C TRP A 635 -11.56 19.64 -1.05
N ALA A 636 -11.36 19.49 -2.35
CA ALA A 636 -12.39 19.10 -3.29
C ALA A 636 -11.81 18.19 -4.37
N GLY A 637 -12.61 17.24 -4.84
CA GLY A 637 -12.25 16.34 -5.92
C GLY A 637 -13.42 16.09 -6.85
N LEU A 638 -13.13 15.98 -8.13
CA LEU A 638 -14.10 15.64 -9.18
C LEU A 638 -13.46 14.61 -10.09
N ASN A 639 -14.18 13.51 -10.36
CA ASN A 639 -13.79 12.50 -11.33
C ASN A 639 -14.92 12.27 -12.33
N THR A 640 -14.60 12.17 -13.61
CA THR A 640 -15.55 11.86 -14.68
C THR A 640 -15.74 10.35 -14.83
N ASP A 641 -16.63 9.93 -15.70
CA ASP A 641 -16.91 8.51 -15.98
C ASP A 641 -15.70 7.83 -16.63
N SER A 642 -15.04 6.94 -15.90
CA SER A 642 -13.83 6.19 -16.32
C SER A 642 -14.08 5.22 -17.49
N ARG A 643 -15.31 4.94 -17.85
CA ARG A 643 -15.68 4.05 -18.96
C ARG A 643 -15.59 4.76 -20.31
N LYS A 644 -15.50 6.09 -20.32
CA LYS A 644 -15.40 6.89 -21.56
C LYS A 644 -13.98 6.82 -22.15
N VAL A 645 -13.87 7.04 -23.46
CA VAL A 645 -12.60 7.10 -24.20
C VAL A 645 -11.69 8.17 -23.60
N VAL A 646 -12.28 9.31 -23.23
CA VAL A 646 -11.60 10.38 -22.49
C VAL A 646 -12.26 10.46 -21.12
N SER A 647 -11.47 10.27 -20.09
CA SER A 647 -11.88 10.45 -18.69
C SER A 647 -10.80 11.20 -17.92
N GLY A 648 -11.14 11.77 -16.81
CA GLY A 648 -10.17 12.49 -16.00
C GLY A 648 -10.77 12.99 -14.71
N GLY A 649 -10.00 13.75 -14.01
CA GLY A 649 -10.43 14.36 -12.76
C GLY A 649 -9.47 15.44 -12.31
N VAL A 650 -9.83 16.08 -11.21
CA VAL A 650 -9.00 17.08 -10.55
C VAL A 650 -9.21 16.99 -9.05
N PHE A 651 -8.13 17.10 -8.31
CA PHE A 651 -8.14 17.31 -6.86
C PHE A 651 -7.53 18.66 -6.54
N LEU A 652 -8.19 19.38 -5.64
CA LEU A 652 -7.76 20.65 -5.09
C LEU A 652 -7.61 20.49 -3.57
N ASN A 653 -6.47 20.88 -3.03
CA ASN A 653 -6.25 21.01 -1.59
C ASN A 653 -5.80 22.44 -1.30
N LEU A 654 -6.35 23.03 -0.24
CA LEU A 654 -6.00 24.35 0.24
C LEU A 654 -5.54 24.28 1.69
N THR A 655 -4.74 25.22 2.11
CA THR A 655 -4.29 25.37 3.50
C THR A 655 -4.37 26.84 3.90
N TYR A 656 -4.91 27.09 5.06
CA TYR A 656 -4.95 28.39 5.72
C TYR A 656 -4.53 28.20 7.18
N ALA A 657 -3.42 28.84 7.58
CA ALA A 657 -2.87 28.72 8.94
C ALA A 657 -2.15 30.01 9.35
N ASP A 658 -1.63 30.03 10.56
CA ASP A 658 -0.78 31.08 11.10
C ASP A 658 -1.42 32.46 10.93
N ASP A 659 -2.70 32.58 11.32
CA ASP A 659 -3.50 33.81 11.23
C ASP A 659 -3.54 34.40 9.80
N GLY A 660 -3.51 33.50 8.78
CA GLY A 660 -3.52 33.88 7.37
C GLY A 660 -2.13 34.09 6.75
N ASN A 661 -1.05 34.02 7.54
CA ASN A 661 0.32 34.16 7.03
C ASN A 661 0.79 32.93 6.27
N THR A 662 0.26 31.73 6.59
CA THR A 662 0.50 30.49 5.86
C THR A 662 -0.67 30.19 4.93
N THR A 663 -0.37 30.05 3.62
CA THR A 663 -1.33 29.67 2.61
C THR A 663 -0.70 28.68 1.63
N ALA A 664 -1.40 27.61 1.33
CA ALA A 664 -0.95 26.67 0.29
C ALA A 664 -2.12 26.26 -0.60
N GLN A 665 -1.80 25.93 -1.83
CA GLN A 665 -2.74 25.33 -2.77
C GLN A 665 -2.04 24.22 -3.57
N SER A 666 -2.75 23.14 -3.83
CA SER A 666 -2.27 22.03 -4.63
C SER A 666 -3.37 21.58 -5.59
N TRP A 667 -3.04 21.53 -6.87
CA TRP A 667 -3.89 21.07 -7.96
C TRP A 667 -3.32 19.79 -8.55
N SER A 668 -4.14 18.76 -8.67
CA SER A 668 -3.73 17.46 -9.21
C SER A 668 -4.72 17.02 -10.30
N PRO A 669 -4.72 17.64 -11.49
CA PRO A 669 -5.51 17.19 -12.61
C PRO A 669 -4.89 15.94 -13.26
N TYR A 670 -5.75 15.09 -13.80
CA TYR A 670 -5.31 13.96 -14.63
C TYR A 670 -6.29 13.70 -15.77
N VAL A 671 -5.78 13.13 -16.85
CA VAL A 671 -6.56 12.70 -18.02
C VAL A 671 -6.11 11.30 -18.41
N ASN A 672 -7.08 10.44 -18.64
CA ASN A 672 -6.92 9.11 -19.22
C ASN A 672 -7.47 9.12 -20.63
N LEU A 673 -6.65 8.77 -21.62
CA LEU A 673 -7.00 8.65 -23.02
C LEU A 673 -6.87 7.19 -23.42
N ARG A 674 -7.95 6.61 -23.93
CA ARG A 674 -7.98 5.25 -24.45
C ARG A 674 -8.09 5.30 -25.96
N PHE A 675 -6.95 5.18 -26.64
CA PHE A 675 -6.90 5.27 -28.11
C PHE A 675 -7.50 4.04 -28.78
N SER A 676 -7.39 2.91 -28.12
CA SER A 676 -7.96 1.63 -28.56
C SER A 676 -8.13 0.70 -27.35
N THR A 677 -8.65 -0.51 -27.59
CA THR A 677 -8.67 -1.57 -26.58
C THR A 677 -7.27 -1.98 -26.11
N ARG A 678 -6.21 -1.69 -26.86
CA ARG A 678 -4.82 -2.08 -26.63
C ARG A 678 -3.92 -0.95 -26.13
N MET A 679 -4.33 0.33 -26.28
CA MET A 679 -3.45 1.48 -26.03
C MET A 679 -4.12 2.50 -25.14
N GLN A 680 -3.50 2.74 -24.00
CA GLN A 680 -3.96 3.72 -23.01
C GLN A 680 -2.84 4.66 -22.60
N LEU A 681 -3.14 5.95 -22.56
CA LEU A 681 -2.27 7.01 -22.07
C LEU A 681 -2.92 7.66 -20.84
N ASN A 682 -2.17 7.69 -19.75
CA ASN A 682 -2.51 8.44 -18.54
C ASN A 682 -1.54 9.62 -18.40
N ILE A 683 -2.06 10.82 -18.24
CA ILE A 683 -1.30 12.03 -17.96
C ILE A 683 -1.85 12.63 -16.67
N GLY A 684 -1.04 12.67 -15.65
CA GLY A 684 -1.31 13.38 -14.41
C GLY A 684 -0.34 14.53 -14.22
N SER A 685 -0.79 15.61 -13.60
CA SER A 685 0.04 16.75 -13.24
C SER A 685 -0.19 17.13 -11.78
N GLY A 686 0.86 17.55 -11.10
CA GLY A 686 0.79 18.18 -9.78
C GLY A 686 1.36 19.58 -9.86
N TYR A 687 0.57 20.57 -9.49
CA TYR A 687 1.02 21.94 -9.30
C TYR A 687 0.73 22.38 -7.89
N SER A 688 1.74 22.76 -7.13
CA SER A 688 1.55 23.31 -5.80
C SER A 688 2.35 24.59 -5.60
N THR A 689 1.71 25.54 -4.93
CA THR A 689 2.38 26.69 -4.32
C THR A 689 2.14 26.65 -2.82
N ASN A 690 3.18 26.91 -2.07
CA ASN A 690 3.16 26.86 -0.62
C ASN A 690 3.91 28.06 -0.08
N ARG A 691 3.21 28.89 0.68
CA ARG A 691 3.79 29.91 1.55
C ARG A 691 3.60 29.45 2.96
N THR A 692 4.67 28.92 3.57
CA THR A 692 4.68 28.53 4.98
C THR A 692 5.44 29.56 5.79
N ASP A 693 4.76 30.31 6.66
CA ASP A 693 5.39 31.41 7.39
C ASP A 693 6.28 30.92 8.54
N ALA A 694 5.96 29.75 9.11
CA ALA A 694 6.73 29.13 10.20
C ALA A 694 7.44 27.85 9.73
N GLN A 695 8.20 27.90 8.63
CA GLN A 695 9.06 26.80 8.22
C GLN A 695 10.37 26.83 9.02
N TRP A 696 10.73 25.69 9.66
CA TRP A 696 12.04 25.55 10.27
C TRP A 696 13.14 25.79 9.21
N PHE A 697 14.11 26.63 9.54
CA PHE A 697 15.22 26.97 8.67
C PHE A 697 16.50 26.28 9.09
N ALA A 698 16.99 26.52 10.30
CA ALA A 698 18.19 25.92 10.85
C ALA A 698 18.27 26.13 12.39
N ASN A 699 19.06 25.28 13.04
CA ASN A 699 19.56 25.58 14.39
C ASN A 699 20.97 26.12 14.20
N LEU A 700 21.17 27.40 14.52
CA LEU A 700 22.43 28.10 14.33
C LEU A 700 23.08 28.35 15.69
N THR A 701 24.37 28.07 15.83
CA THR A 701 25.11 28.32 17.07
C THR A 701 26.03 29.51 16.87
N ASP A 702 25.84 30.55 17.70
CA ASP A 702 26.68 31.72 17.75
C ASP A 702 27.03 32.04 19.20
N GLY A 703 28.30 32.31 19.48
CA GLY A 703 28.79 32.61 20.84
C GLY A 703 28.45 31.52 21.89
N GLY A 704 28.26 30.26 21.48
CA GLY A 704 27.86 29.17 22.37
C GLY A 704 26.33 29.07 22.62
N THR A 705 25.53 29.97 22.06
CA THR A 705 24.08 29.97 22.14
C THR A 705 23.50 29.34 20.88
N THR A 706 22.51 28.46 21.05
CA THR A 706 21.78 27.86 19.89
C THR A 706 20.54 28.67 19.62
N HIS A 707 20.44 29.18 18.40
CA HIS A 707 19.31 29.91 17.86
C HIS A 707 18.44 29.01 17.02
N TYR A 708 17.19 28.83 17.41
CA TYR A 708 16.20 28.00 16.70
C TYR A 708 15.48 28.86 15.69
N THR A 709 15.90 28.79 14.42
CA THR A 709 15.43 29.74 13.41
C THR A 709 14.35 29.16 12.50
N PHE A 710 13.39 30.03 12.22
CA PHE A 710 12.28 29.80 11.30
C PHE A 710 12.26 30.87 10.22
N ALA A 711 11.75 30.53 9.06
CA ALA A 711 11.62 31.50 7.96
C ALA A 711 10.30 31.30 7.23
N ARG A 712 9.87 32.31 6.51
CA ARG A 712 8.83 32.17 5.50
C ARG A 712 9.42 31.45 4.29
N LEU A 713 8.88 30.31 3.97
CA LEU A 713 9.21 29.56 2.77
C LEU A 713 8.14 29.77 1.71
N ASP A 714 8.52 30.43 0.62
CA ASP A 714 7.74 30.47 -0.61
C ASP A 714 8.24 29.38 -1.55
N GLN A 715 7.45 28.31 -1.69
CA GLN A 715 7.82 27.13 -2.50
C GLN A 715 6.83 26.94 -3.66
N ARG A 716 7.35 26.50 -4.81
CA ARG A 716 6.57 26.04 -5.95
C ARG A 716 7.09 24.67 -6.37
N THR A 717 6.15 23.76 -6.58
CA THR A 717 6.45 22.43 -7.10
C THR A 717 5.59 22.14 -8.31
N VAL A 718 6.20 21.61 -9.36
CA VAL A 718 5.51 21.15 -10.57
C VAL A 718 6.01 19.74 -10.89
N SER A 719 5.08 18.84 -11.00
CA SER A 719 5.35 17.45 -11.42
C SER A 719 4.39 17.03 -12.51
N MET A 720 4.81 16.12 -13.35
CA MET A 720 3.94 15.48 -14.33
C MET A 720 4.25 13.99 -14.34
N ASN A 721 3.22 13.18 -14.49
CA ASN A 721 3.34 11.73 -14.65
C ASN A 721 2.71 11.37 -16.00
N VAL A 722 3.50 10.76 -16.87
CA VAL A 722 3.02 10.25 -18.15
C VAL A 722 3.20 8.74 -18.15
N ARG A 723 2.12 8.00 -18.35
CA ARG A 723 2.17 6.54 -18.45
C ARG A 723 1.45 6.11 -19.73
N LEU A 724 2.19 5.46 -20.62
CA LEU A 724 1.67 4.85 -21.83
C LEU A 724 1.78 3.35 -21.70
N ASN A 725 0.65 2.65 -21.81
CA ASN A 725 0.58 1.20 -21.87
C ASN A 725 0.11 0.77 -23.25
N TYR A 726 0.87 -0.11 -23.89
CA TYR A 726 0.52 -0.73 -25.15
C TYR A 726 0.60 -2.25 -25.01
N THR A 727 -0.55 -2.91 -25.07
CA THR A 727 -0.69 -4.35 -24.97
C THR A 727 -0.80 -4.94 -26.37
N VAL A 728 0.26 -5.56 -26.84
CA VAL A 728 0.28 -6.22 -28.18
C VAL A 728 -0.53 -7.50 -28.12
N THR A 729 -0.23 -8.35 -27.11
CA THR A 729 -1.00 -9.51 -26.69
C THR A 729 -1.02 -9.57 -25.16
N PRO A 730 -1.86 -10.37 -24.51
CA PRO A 730 -1.84 -10.51 -23.04
C PRO A 730 -0.47 -10.89 -22.49
N GLU A 731 0.37 -11.56 -23.29
CA GLU A 731 1.72 -12.02 -22.91
C GLU A 731 2.81 -10.98 -23.26
N PHE A 732 2.55 -10.04 -24.20
CA PHE A 732 3.55 -9.06 -24.64
C PHE A 732 3.07 -7.63 -24.50
N THR A 733 3.71 -6.86 -23.60
CA THR A 733 3.38 -5.47 -23.28
C THR A 733 4.59 -4.55 -23.44
N LEU A 734 4.30 -3.32 -23.87
CA LEU A 734 5.23 -2.20 -23.88
C LEU A 734 4.69 -1.11 -22.96
N GLU A 735 5.47 -0.73 -21.97
CA GLU A 735 5.10 0.29 -20.99
C GLU A 735 6.12 1.43 -21.01
N PHE A 736 5.64 2.64 -20.99
CA PHE A 736 6.47 3.83 -20.82
C PHE A 736 5.95 4.61 -19.60
N TYR A 737 6.86 4.98 -18.73
CA TYR A 737 6.63 5.89 -17.62
C TYR A 737 7.59 7.07 -17.72
N GLY A 738 7.10 8.29 -17.53
CA GLY A 738 7.90 9.50 -17.50
C GLY A 738 7.44 10.43 -16.38
N GLN A 739 8.39 10.90 -15.57
CA GLN A 739 8.13 11.84 -14.47
C GLN A 739 9.15 12.98 -14.49
N PRO A 740 8.88 14.09 -15.19
CA PRO A 740 9.56 15.34 -14.94
C PRO A 740 9.05 15.97 -13.64
N PHE A 741 9.99 16.49 -12.85
CA PHE A 741 9.74 17.11 -11.55
C PHE A 741 10.61 18.34 -11.38
N THR A 742 10.05 19.42 -10.85
CA THR A 742 10.78 20.60 -10.44
C THR A 742 10.18 21.20 -9.17
N ALA A 743 11.04 21.53 -8.22
CA ALA A 743 10.69 22.25 -7.01
C ALA A 743 11.69 23.37 -6.78
N SER A 744 11.21 24.54 -6.43
CA SER A 744 12.04 25.68 -6.05
C SER A 744 11.45 26.37 -4.84
N GLY A 745 12.30 26.82 -3.93
CA GLY A 745 11.88 27.52 -2.72
C GLY A 745 12.85 28.62 -2.32
N GLU A 746 12.31 29.65 -1.67
CA GLU A 746 13.05 30.79 -1.14
C GLU A 746 12.62 31.02 0.29
N TYR A 747 13.59 31.09 1.18
CA TYR A 747 13.43 31.46 2.58
C TYR A 747 13.61 32.94 2.75
N THR A 748 12.62 33.60 3.29
CA THR A 748 12.62 35.04 3.61
C THR A 748 12.19 35.26 5.05
N ASN A 749 12.39 36.45 5.59
CA ASN A 749 11.97 36.82 6.92
C ASN A 749 12.41 35.81 7.99
N VAL A 750 13.73 35.57 8.06
CA VAL A 750 14.29 34.64 9.06
C VAL A 750 14.12 35.26 10.45
N ARG A 751 13.60 34.45 11.36
CA ARG A 751 13.31 34.82 12.76
C ARG A 751 13.78 33.71 13.68
N GLU A 752 14.08 33.98 14.91
CA GLU A 752 14.29 32.94 15.92
C GLU A 752 13.06 32.81 16.84
N VAL A 753 12.96 31.69 17.51
CA VAL A 753 11.97 31.44 18.56
C VAL A 753 12.18 32.45 19.70
N SER A 754 11.13 33.14 20.12
CA SER A 754 11.17 34.09 21.20
C SER A 754 11.20 33.42 22.58
N ALA A 755 11.32 34.22 23.63
CA ALA A 755 11.17 33.74 25.01
C ALA A 755 9.74 33.29 25.36
N THR A 756 8.74 33.54 24.49
CA THR A 756 7.34 33.19 24.69
C THR A 756 6.80 32.32 23.57
N PRO A 757 7.37 31.12 23.32
CA PRO A 757 6.97 30.23 22.19
C PRO A 757 5.54 29.74 22.31
N HIS A 758 4.94 29.79 23.49
CA HIS A 758 3.55 29.39 23.77
C HIS A 758 2.54 30.52 23.68
N ALA A 759 2.98 31.74 23.32
CA ALA A 759 2.08 32.89 23.22
C ALA A 759 0.87 32.59 22.33
N GLU A 760 -0.28 33.17 22.74
CA GLU A 760 -1.51 33.03 21.94
C GLU A 760 -1.39 33.76 20.63
N GLU A 761 -0.89 34.96 20.65
CA GLU A 761 -0.63 35.79 19.50
C GLU A 761 0.56 35.21 18.69
N TYR A 762 0.33 34.93 17.44
CA TYR A 762 1.32 34.29 16.58
C TYR A 762 2.64 35.03 16.47
N ALA A 763 2.58 36.37 16.34
CA ALA A 763 3.76 37.22 16.18
C ALA A 763 4.70 37.18 17.40
N GLN A 764 4.18 37.00 18.61
CA GLN A 764 4.96 36.97 19.85
C GLN A 764 5.79 35.68 20.02
N ARG A 765 5.54 34.65 19.23
CA ARG A 765 6.29 33.38 19.26
C ARG A 765 7.67 33.52 18.63
N PHE A 766 7.92 34.59 17.90
CA PHE A 766 9.16 34.84 17.18
C PHE A 766 9.74 36.20 17.49
N GLN A 767 11.05 36.29 17.39
CA GLN A 767 11.78 37.55 17.44
C GLN A 767 12.72 37.67 16.23
N SER A 768 13.12 38.89 15.88
CA SER A 768 14.01 39.17 14.77
C SER A 768 15.37 38.51 14.97
N TYR A 769 15.91 37.92 13.89
CA TYR A 769 17.22 37.29 13.88
C TYR A 769 17.99 37.69 12.62
N THR A 770 19.26 38.09 12.81
CA THR A 770 20.15 38.46 11.71
C THR A 770 21.02 37.23 11.34
N LEU A 771 20.87 36.75 10.11
CA LEU A 771 21.64 35.62 9.65
C LEU A 771 23.15 35.91 9.63
N PRO A 772 23.97 35.00 10.19
CA PRO A 772 25.40 35.08 10.05
C PRO A 772 25.85 34.78 8.61
N SER A 773 27.05 35.21 8.24
CA SER A 773 27.58 35.03 6.87
C SER A 773 27.78 33.58 6.46
N ASN A 774 27.88 32.68 7.42
CA ASN A 774 28.03 31.22 7.22
C ASN A 774 26.69 30.45 7.30
N ALA A 775 25.56 31.16 7.32
CA ALA A 775 24.24 30.52 7.34
C ALA A 775 23.99 29.63 6.11
N PRO A 776 23.11 28.64 6.22
CA PRO A 776 22.67 27.85 5.07
C PRO A 776 22.07 28.71 3.95
N ALA A 777 22.09 28.20 2.72
CA ALA A 777 21.50 28.88 1.58
C ALA A 777 20.00 29.13 1.81
N THR A 778 19.55 30.34 1.52
CA THR A 778 18.15 30.76 1.63
C THR A 778 17.30 30.37 0.44
N MET A 779 17.86 29.68 -0.53
CA MET A 779 17.18 29.22 -1.74
C MET A 779 17.59 27.81 -2.08
N PHE A 780 16.64 27.05 -2.64
CA PHE A 780 16.93 25.74 -3.19
C PHE A 780 16.18 25.54 -4.52
N ARG A 781 16.72 24.67 -5.32
CA ARG A 781 16.12 24.19 -6.56
C ARG A 781 16.41 22.70 -6.69
N ALA A 782 15.38 21.91 -6.93
CA ALA A 782 15.46 20.49 -7.20
C ALA A 782 14.76 20.21 -8.55
N THR A 783 15.49 19.65 -9.50
CA THR A 783 14.94 19.26 -10.81
C THR A 783 15.32 17.83 -11.09
N GLN A 784 14.39 17.05 -11.61
CA GLN A 784 14.63 15.64 -11.93
C GLN A 784 13.74 15.19 -13.08
N LEU A 785 14.30 14.40 -14.00
CA LEU A 785 13.54 13.60 -14.95
C LEU A 785 13.85 12.13 -14.70
N ARG A 786 12.83 11.35 -14.58
CA ARG A 786 12.91 9.88 -14.59
C ARG A 786 12.01 9.34 -15.68
N THR A 787 12.54 8.46 -16.51
CA THR A 787 11.74 7.70 -17.46
C THR A 787 12.11 6.23 -17.36
N ASN A 788 11.13 5.38 -17.59
CA ASN A 788 11.31 3.95 -17.63
C ASN A 788 10.50 3.39 -18.81
N THR A 789 11.17 2.67 -19.68
CA THR A 789 10.55 1.96 -20.80
C THR A 789 10.75 0.46 -20.57
N VAL A 790 9.67 -0.28 -20.54
CA VAL A 790 9.69 -1.72 -20.25
C VAL A 790 9.00 -2.46 -21.38
N ALA A 791 9.70 -3.41 -21.99
CA ALA A 791 9.10 -4.46 -22.78
C ALA A 791 9.09 -5.75 -21.93
N ARG A 792 7.90 -6.30 -21.69
CA ARG A 792 7.71 -7.55 -20.98
C ARG A 792 7.09 -8.58 -21.91
N TRP A 793 7.73 -9.72 -21.98
CA TRP A 793 7.23 -10.86 -22.74
C TRP A 793 7.19 -12.11 -21.87
N GLU A 794 6.00 -12.63 -21.66
CA GLU A 794 5.78 -13.95 -21.06
C GLU A 794 5.75 -14.99 -22.20
N TYR A 795 6.94 -15.41 -22.63
CA TYR A 795 7.11 -16.29 -23.79
C TYR A 795 6.61 -17.73 -23.53
N ARG A 796 6.36 -18.06 -22.26
CA ARG A 796 5.76 -19.29 -21.76
C ARG A 796 5.12 -19.01 -20.41
N PRO A 797 4.01 -19.65 -20.00
CA PRO A 797 3.40 -19.43 -18.69
C PRO A 797 4.44 -19.49 -17.56
N GLY A 798 4.51 -18.43 -16.76
CA GLY A 798 5.48 -18.29 -15.67
C GLY A 798 6.92 -17.95 -16.08
N SER A 799 7.26 -17.96 -17.39
CA SER A 799 8.60 -17.64 -17.90
C SER A 799 8.61 -16.29 -18.61
N THR A 800 9.49 -15.40 -18.22
CA THR A 800 9.44 -13.99 -18.67
C THR A 800 10.78 -13.48 -19.16
N LEU A 801 10.72 -12.62 -20.18
CA LEU A 801 11.80 -11.78 -20.62
C LEU A 801 11.43 -10.31 -20.38
N PHE A 802 12.29 -9.57 -19.68
CA PHE A 802 12.17 -8.14 -19.53
C PHE A 802 13.32 -7.42 -20.23
N LEU A 803 12.99 -6.39 -20.98
CA LEU A 803 13.93 -5.41 -21.50
C LEU A 803 13.54 -4.08 -20.86
N VAL A 804 14.45 -3.49 -20.11
CA VAL A 804 14.19 -2.25 -19.38
C VAL A 804 15.22 -1.21 -19.78
N TRP A 805 14.74 -0.03 -20.14
CA TRP A 805 15.56 1.17 -20.30
C TRP A 805 15.08 2.24 -19.30
N ALA A 806 15.85 2.41 -18.24
CA ALA A 806 15.66 3.50 -17.31
C ALA A 806 16.61 4.65 -17.67
N HIS A 807 16.03 5.86 -17.82
CA HIS A 807 16.74 7.07 -18.17
C HIS A 807 16.43 8.14 -17.12
N GLY A 808 17.47 8.69 -16.52
CA GLY A 808 17.36 9.72 -15.51
C GLY A 808 18.19 10.95 -15.84
N ARG A 809 17.69 12.12 -15.49
CA ARG A 809 18.41 13.39 -15.50
C ARG A 809 18.20 14.09 -14.18
N ASP A 810 19.27 14.40 -13.52
CA ASP A 810 19.29 15.23 -12.31
C ASP A 810 20.59 16.04 -12.29
N PRO A 811 20.62 17.18 -11.59
CA PRO A 811 21.82 17.99 -11.55
C PRO A 811 23.01 17.28 -10.87
N GLY A 812 22.80 16.44 -9.86
CA GLY A 812 23.87 15.70 -9.19
C GLY A 812 25.18 16.44 -9.11
N ASP A 813 26.25 15.83 -9.65
CA ASP A 813 27.58 16.42 -9.80
C ASP A 813 27.72 17.43 -10.98
N GLN A 814 26.65 17.66 -11.74
CA GLN A 814 26.65 18.62 -12.85
C GLN A 814 26.36 20.01 -12.30
N SER A 815 27.32 20.92 -12.45
CA SER A 815 27.16 22.30 -12.02
C SER A 815 26.01 22.97 -12.75
N GLN A 816 24.88 23.12 -12.08
CA GLN A 816 23.84 24.07 -12.51
C GLN A 816 24.09 25.41 -11.81
N SER A 817 23.99 26.49 -12.57
CA SER A 817 23.96 27.81 -11.96
C SER A 817 22.78 27.88 -11.00
N GLN A 818 23.05 28.15 -9.72
CA GLN A 818 22.03 28.39 -8.69
C GLN A 818 21.33 29.75 -8.94
N GLN A 819 20.90 29.98 -10.18
CA GLN A 819 20.17 31.20 -10.49
C GLN A 819 18.74 31.13 -9.95
N LEU A 820 18.44 32.15 -9.21
CA LEU A 820 17.20 32.55 -8.58
C LEU A 820 15.96 32.32 -9.44
N ARG A 821 14.86 31.92 -8.82
CA ARG A 821 13.47 31.83 -9.33
C ARG A 821 13.34 31.90 -10.85
N GLN A 822 13.61 30.79 -11.50
CA GLN A 822 13.28 30.63 -12.90
C GLN A 822 11.79 30.22 -13.07
N SER A 823 11.21 30.46 -14.24
CA SER A 823 9.92 29.87 -14.56
C SER A 823 10.04 28.35 -14.65
N TRP A 824 9.01 27.61 -14.25
CA TRP A 824 8.99 26.15 -14.35
C TRP A 824 9.28 25.64 -15.77
N SER A 825 8.90 26.40 -16.80
CA SER A 825 9.19 26.07 -18.21
C SER A 825 10.69 26.16 -18.53
N ARG A 826 11.41 27.07 -17.90
CA ARG A 826 12.86 27.14 -18.00
C ARG A 826 13.54 26.02 -17.24
N ASP A 827 13.01 25.70 -16.05
CA ASP A 827 13.49 24.57 -15.25
C ASP A 827 13.41 23.26 -16.03
N TYR A 828 12.29 23.01 -16.74
CA TYR A 828 12.17 21.83 -17.61
C TYR A 828 13.13 21.88 -18.81
N ARG A 829 13.33 23.03 -19.42
CA ARG A 829 14.28 23.18 -20.53
C ARG A 829 15.71 22.87 -20.08
N ASP A 830 16.11 23.42 -18.93
CA ASP A 830 17.44 23.18 -18.35
C ASP A 830 17.62 21.70 -17.99
N LEU A 831 16.57 21.03 -17.49
CA LEU A 831 16.58 19.60 -17.18
C LEU A 831 16.89 18.75 -18.43
N PHE A 832 16.35 19.11 -19.59
CA PHE A 832 16.62 18.40 -20.86
C PHE A 832 18.03 18.69 -21.41
N SER A 833 18.71 19.73 -20.96
CA SER A 833 20.11 20.02 -21.32
C SER A 833 21.12 19.18 -20.53
N LEU A 834 20.76 18.60 -19.38
CA LEU A 834 21.62 17.76 -18.57
C LEU A 834 21.98 16.44 -19.28
N HIS A 835 23.18 15.95 -19.04
CA HIS A 835 23.57 14.62 -19.51
C HIS A 835 22.76 13.52 -18.76
N PRO A 836 22.22 12.53 -19.48
CA PRO A 836 21.42 11.48 -18.86
C PRO A 836 22.27 10.39 -18.21
N ASN A 837 21.77 9.86 -17.11
CA ASN A 837 22.13 8.55 -16.59
C ASN A 837 21.24 7.50 -17.25
N ASN A 838 21.81 6.48 -17.88
CA ASN A 838 21.06 5.41 -18.52
C ASN A 838 21.34 4.07 -17.84
N THR A 839 20.31 3.26 -17.70
CA THR A 839 20.43 1.88 -17.29
C THR A 839 19.66 1.01 -18.29
N PHE A 840 20.37 0.09 -18.93
CA PHE A 840 19.78 -0.94 -19.76
C PHE A 840 19.84 -2.26 -18.98
N LEU A 841 18.70 -2.90 -18.82
CA LEU A 841 18.59 -4.15 -18.09
C LEU A 841 17.87 -5.18 -18.96
N VAL A 842 18.43 -6.38 -19.02
CA VAL A 842 17.77 -7.56 -19.60
C VAL A 842 17.66 -8.59 -18.48
N LYS A 843 16.43 -8.99 -18.17
CA LYS A 843 16.16 -10.07 -17.22
C LYS A 843 15.47 -11.22 -17.93
N PHE A 844 16.05 -12.39 -17.83
CA PHE A 844 15.50 -13.63 -18.33
C PHE A 844 15.17 -14.54 -17.15
N ALA A 845 13.93 -15.03 -17.07
CA ALA A 845 13.49 -15.98 -16.06
C ALA A 845 12.81 -17.18 -16.74
N TYR A 846 13.13 -18.37 -16.28
CA TYR A 846 12.58 -19.61 -16.80
C TYR A 846 11.91 -20.40 -15.68
N TRP A 847 10.60 -20.60 -15.79
CA TRP A 847 9.82 -21.33 -14.79
C TRP A 847 9.77 -22.83 -15.10
N LEU A 848 10.12 -23.62 -14.11
CA LEU A 848 10.08 -25.08 -14.11
C LEU A 848 9.11 -25.54 -13.03
N ASN A 849 8.17 -26.38 -13.38
CA ASN A 849 7.25 -27.05 -12.46
C ASN A 849 7.33 -28.56 -12.64
N ARG A 850 7.38 -29.30 -11.51
CA ARG A 850 7.42 -30.76 -11.49
C ARG A 850 6.36 -31.33 -10.53
#